data_98730c5a078a27cf89b062c95f29fcb6
#
_entry.id   98730c5a078a27cf89b062c95f29fcb6
#
_cell.length_a   1.000
_cell.length_b   1.000
_cell.length_c   1.000
_cell.angle_alpha   90.00
_cell.angle_beta   90.00
_cell.angle_gamma   90.00
#
_symmetry.space_group_name_H-M   'P 1'
#
loop_
_entity.id
_entity.type
_entity.pdbx_description
1 polymer ?
#
loop_
_entity_poly.entity_id
_entity_poly.type
_entity_poly.pdbx_seq_one_letter_code
_entity_poly.pdbx_strand_id
1 'polypeptide(L)'
;MKQFYALTMKNKKITLITLSLVIIFLLSSLVTYKTFVRQYLFNDYVVYQSRELSNENIPLENILIEQPIQIVSESISGLGLRFKDVDPNSKNQFSVVVKNDSGENIYTENIPENKIHNDQIYYLRFNVSRLKVGAIYTFTVNSQGATRASLITVNPRENEYGIVRNCMINQEKSKQSIAYSVIDGNCFHLRNFYWLIVLLILILIAITYLMYIYNVKLYKASFVIIVLIGIIYTLIVPQFSVPDEYTHYLTSYSQSSILLGKKAFDEHGNVLLYEDSSNTLIRASHPTVNEYVKEYDGLIGKDKFKINQPYISRAPLTLGSFGYFPQVLGVSLGRILGLNGIQIGILGRISGLLLFGILISYSLKIIPKFFEKVLFTISILPMTLQQVCSYNYDSVLFTASFFMFAYLLYLVYEKEKINKIDIALVTLSSIIIATIKFVYLPILGLGLLIPREKFTLKHGKILVILMLVVLSLGSYLVVMKCNSLFWNVHESNTSSLIDYNTYTVSQVIQHPLHEIVIIIATFQRFTADYISQMISGPLGWLEMNVPALQLSGFLMMLFYSLFSVEKKSKMDRNVKICSGVFSMLMILIVILALQISWTPDNSLIVVGVQGRYFLPILPMILLAMKDLLTVKAENTNIILFYGNIILHISEIFAILCIVIGR
;
A
#
# COMPACT_ATOMS: atom_id res chain seq x y z
N MET A 1 -14.74 -37.93 -9.77
CA MET A 1 -13.61 -38.69 -9.21
C MET A 1 -12.80 -39.46 -10.24
N LYS A 2 -13.38 -40.37 -11.06
CA LYS A 2 -12.66 -41.15 -12.10
C LYS A 2 -11.93 -40.27 -13.13
N GLN A 3 -12.54 -39.19 -13.60
CA GLN A 3 -11.92 -38.26 -14.56
C GLN A 3 -10.73 -37.48 -13.96
N PHE A 4 -10.84 -37.05 -12.71
CA PHE A 4 -9.74 -36.40 -11.98
C PHE A 4 -8.55 -37.35 -11.79
N TYR A 5 -8.83 -38.62 -11.37
CA TYR A 5 -7.80 -39.64 -11.23
C TYR A 5 -7.07 -39.93 -12.56
N ALA A 6 -7.79 -40.06 -13.67
CA ALA A 6 -7.20 -40.24 -14.98
C ALA A 6 -6.31 -39.08 -15.40
N LEU A 7 -6.72 -37.82 -15.12
CA LEU A 7 -5.94 -36.62 -15.39
C LEU A 7 -4.68 -36.53 -14.52
N THR A 8 -4.76 -36.89 -13.22
CA THR A 8 -3.60 -36.92 -12.33
C THR A 8 -2.59 -37.96 -12.76
N MET A 9 -3.03 -39.16 -13.19
CA MET A 9 -2.15 -40.20 -13.70
C MET A 9 -1.48 -39.80 -15.01
N LYS A 10 -2.18 -39.13 -15.91
CA LYS A 10 -1.61 -38.56 -17.16
C LYS A 10 -0.53 -37.52 -16.86
N ASN A 11 -0.68 -36.75 -15.78
CA ASN A 11 0.21 -35.68 -15.35
C ASN A 11 1.06 -36.06 -14.13
N LYS A 12 1.44 -37.34 -13.98
CA LYS A 12 2.13 -37.90 -12.80
C LYS A 12 3.32 -37.06 -12.33
N LYS A 13 4.15 -36.57 -13.27
CA LYS A 13 5.34 -35.74 -12.94
C LYS A 13 4.95 -34.43 -12.24
N ILE A 14 3.93 -33.73 -12.73
CA ILE A 14 3.46 -32.48 -12.12
C ILE A 14 2.78 -32.73 -10.78
N THR A 15 2.01 -33.78 -10.67
CA THR A 15 1.39 -34.21 -9.41
C THR A 15 2.45 -34.45 -8.35
N LEU A 16 3.54 -35.15 -8.69
CA LEU A 16 4.66 -35.38 -7.77
C LEU A 16 5.37 -34.07 -7.39
N ILE A 17 5.63 -33.18 -8.35
CA ILE A 17 6.22 -31.86 -8.08
C ILE A 17 5.35 -31.07 -7.11
N THR A 18 4.03 -31.02 -7.35
CA THR A 18 3.08 -30.28 -6.48
C THR A 18 3.02 -30.89 -5.09
N LEU A 19 2.98 -32.22 -5.00
CA LEU A 19 2.96 -32.91 -3.70
C LEU A 19 4.25 -32.62 -2.91
N SER A 20 5.40 -32.70 -3.56
CA SER A 20 6.69 -32.35 -2.97
C SER A 20 6.72 -30.90 -2.50
N LEU A 21 6.22 -29.96 -3.32
CA LEU A 21 6.12 -28.55 -2.96
C LEU A 21 5.23 -28.35 -1.71
N VAL A 22 4.07 -29.00 -1.65
CA VAL A 22 3.17 -28.92 -0.49
C VAL A 22 3.84 -29.47 0.78
N ILE A 23 4.52 -30.61 0.69
CA ILE A 23 5.23 -31.21 1.84
C ILE A 23 6.36 -30.29 2.31
N ILE A 24 7.20 -29.82 1.42
CA ILE A 24 8.31 -28.90 1.75
C ILE A 24 7.76 -27.62 2.37
N PHE A 25 6.71 -27.06 1.78
CA PHE A 25 6.06 -25.84 2.26
C PHE A 25 5.49 -26.04 3.68
N LEU A 26 4.76 -27.12 3.95
CA LEU A 26 4.20 -27.41 5.27
C LEU A 26 5.31 -27.63 6.32
N LEU A 27 6.36 -28.36 5.97
CA LEU A 27 7.51 -28.56 6.88
C LEU A 27 8.21 -27.23 7.18
N SER A 28 8.48 -26.42 6.16
CA SER A 28 9.06 -25.08 6.33
C SER A 28 8.17 -24.17 7.18
N SER A 29 6.85 -24.19 6.95
CA SER A 29 5.89 -23.43 7.76
C SER A 29 5.89 -23.87 9.23
N LEU A 30 5.94 -25.18 9.50
CA LEU A 30 6.02 -25.70 10.87
C LEU A 30 7.34 -25.31 11.56
N VAL A 31 8.47 -25.38 10.82
CA VAL A 31 9.77 -24.96 11.34
C VAL A 31 9.74 -23.46 11.65
N THR A 32 9.35 -22.62 10.72
CA THR A 32 9.25 -21.15 10.92
C THR A 32 8.32 -20.80 12.09
N TYR A 33 7.19 -21.49 12.21
CA TYR A 33 6.30 -21.29 13.36
C TYR A 33 6.99 -21.59 14.67
N LYS A 34 7.64 -22.77 14.78
CA LYS A 34 8.28 -23.23 16.04
C LYS A 34 9.51 -22.42 16.42
N THR A 35 10.34 -22.07 15.45
CA THR A 35 11.64 -21.41 15.69
C THR A 35 11.55 -19.90 15.74
N PHE A 36 10.58 -19.30 15.08
CA PHE A 36 10.49 -17.86 14.95
C PHE A 36 9.16 -17.31 15.50
N VAL A 37 7.99 -17.65 14.92
CA VAL A 37 6.72 -17.00 15.28
C VAL A 37 6.34 -17.23 16.74
N ARG A 38 6.53 -18.46 17.24
CA ARG A 38 6.10 -18.86 18.60
C ARG A 38 6.69 -17.99 19.70
N GLN A 39 7.90 -17.49 19.55
CA GLN A 39 8.55 -16.65 20.57
C GLN A 39 7.83 -15.31 20.79
N TYR A 40 7.16 -14.78 19.76
CA TYR A 40 6.44 -13.52 19.84
C TYR A 40 5.01 -13.65 20.38
N LEU A 41 4.47 -14.86 20.55
CA LEU A 41 3.11 -15.08 21.06
C LEU A 41 2.94 -14.67 22.52
N PHE A 42 4.02 -14.62 23.27
CA PHE A 42 4.03 -14.32 24.69
C PHE A 42 4.55 -12.90 25.00
N ASN A 43 4.86 -12.12 23.97
CA ASN A 43 5.26 -10.75 24.13
C ASN A 43 4.03 -9.85 24.27
N ASP A 44 4.15 -8.81 25.10
CA ASP A 44 3.15 -7.75 25.11
C ASP A 44 3.13 -7.05 23.76
N TYR A 45 1.96 -6.83 23.23
CA TYR A 45 1.79 -5.98 22.06
C TYR A 45 1.12 -4.67 22.44
N VAL A 46 1.52 -3.59 21.77
CA VAL A 46 0.97 -2.26 22.01
C VAL A 46 -0.36 -2.14 21.28
N VAL A 47 -1.45 -2.15 22.02
CA VAL A 47 -2.80 -1.96 21.48
C VAL A 47 -3.02 -0.52 21.05
N TYR A 48 -2.54 0.42 21.88
CA TYR A 48 -2.59 1.85 21.61
C TYR A 48 -1.33 2.54 22.14
N GLN A 49 -0.83 3.55 21.42
CA GLN A 49 0.26 4.42 21.86
C GLN A 49 0.07 5.82 21.28
N SER A 50 0.12 6.84 22.14
CA SER A 50 0.17 8.24 21.72
C SER A 50 1.39 8.53 20.87
N ARG A 51 1.21 9.17 19.71
CA ARG A 51 2.27 9.37 18.70
C ARG A 51 2.67 10.84 18.55
N GLU A 52 1.71 11.74 18.55
CA GLU A 52 1.96 13.17 18.40
C GLU A 52 2.20 13.79 19.77
N LEU A 53 3.44 13.63 20.27
CA LEU A 53 3.81 14.19 21.58
C LEU A 53 3.89 15.71 21.49
N SER A 54 3.43 16.38 22.56
CA SER A 54 3.54 17.83 22.73
C SER A 54 4.89 18.21 23.33
N ASN A 55 5.34 19.43 23.09
CA ASN A 55 6.45 20.03 23.81
C ASN A 55 6.05 20.51 25.22
N GLU A 56 4.75 20.61 25.50
CA GLU A 56 4.21 20.96 26.82
C GLU A 56 4.12 19.71 27.69
N ASN A 57 4.46 19.83 28.98
CA ASN A 57 4.39 18.75 29.95
C ASN A 57 3.55 19.20 31.14
N ILE A 58 2.93 18.26 31.85
CA ILE A 58 2.20 18.55 33.10
C ILE A 58 3.15 18.27 34.26
N PRO A 59 3.53 19.32 35.05
CA PRO A 59 4.33 19.14 36.27
C PRO A 59 3.63 18.29 37.31
N LEU A 60 4.37 17.42 38.03
CA LEU A 60 3.81 16.48 39.00
C LEU A 60 3.92 16.97 40.47
N GLU A 61 4.09 18.24 40.70
CA GLU A 61 4.22 18.76 42.07
C GLU A 61 2.82 18.98 42.71
N ASN A 62 2.51 18.21 43.77
CA ASN A 62 1.25 18.32 44.55
C ASN A 62 0.00 18.33 43.65
N ILE A 63 -0.14 17.37 42.77
CA ILE A 63 -1.16 17.39 41.75
C ILE A 63 -1.94 16.07 41.67
N LEU A 64 -3.23 16.15 41.40
CA LEU A 64 -4.08 15.02 41.01
C LEU A 64 -4.51 15.19 39.56
N ILE A 65 -4.15 14.23 38.73
CA ILE A 65 -4.49 14.21 37.31
C ILE A 65 -5.39 13.01 37.06
N GLU A 66 -6.53 13.23 36.39
CA GLU A 66 -7.48 12.19 35.97
C GLU A 66 -7.56 12.19 34.45
N GLN A 67 -7.12 11.08 33.80
CA GLN A 67 -7.13 10.94 32.37
C GLN A 67 -8.13 9.86 31.95
N PRO A 68 -9.22 10.22 31.28
CA PRO A 68 -10.11 9.25 30.65
C PRO A 68 -9.41 8.55 29.47
N ILE A 69 -9.51 7.24 29.41
CA ILE A 69 -9.01 6.42 28.32
C ILE A 69 -10.15 5.60 27.69
N GLN A 70 -10.14 5.49 26.39
CA GLN A 70 -11.10 4.64 25.72
C GLN A 70 -10.53 3.23 25.59
N ILE A 71 -11.33 2.22 25.98
CA ILE A 71 -10.96 0.82 25.85
C ILE A 71 -11.05 0.44 24.37
N VAL A 72 -9.93 -0.02 23.82
CA VAL A 72 -9.78 -0.40 22.41
C VAL A 72 -9.54 -1.91 22.21
N SER A 73 -9.51 -2.69 23.29
CA SER A 73 -9.34 -4.15 23.28
C SER A 73 -10.23 -4.81 24.33
N GLU A 74 -10.57 -6.10 24.12
CA GLU A 74 -11.30 -6.92 25.12
C GLU A 74 -10.45 -7.31 26.33
N SER A 75 -9.12 -7.12 26.27
CA SER A 75 -8.17 -7.36 27.36
C SER A 75 -7.09 -6.31 27.39
N ILE A 76 -6.58 -6.01 28.60
CA ILE A 76 -5.46 -5.10 28.82
C ILE A 76 -4.54 -5.75 29.84
N SER A 77 -3.24 -5.81 29.56
CA SER A 77 -2.20 -6.29 30.46
C SER A 77 -1.31 -5.17 31.03
N GLY A 78 -1.56 -3.94 30.65
CA GLY A 78 -0.88 -2.80 31.24
C GLY A 78 -1.15 -1.47 30.59
N LEU A 79 -0.70 -0.43 31.30
CA LEU A 79 -0.75 0.97 30.90
C LEU A 79 0.67 1.54 30.96
N GLY A 80 1.13 2.16 29.87
CA GLY A 80 2.41 2.86 29.80
C GLY A 80 2.24 4.36 29.98
N LEU A 81 3.05 4.96 30.81
CA LEU A 81 3.13 6.42 31.02
C LEU A 81 4.55 6.89 30.68
N ARG A 82 4.66 8.10 30.18
CA ARG A 82 5.95 8.70 29.80
C ARG A 82 6.23 9.92 30.64
N PHE A 83 7.38 9.91 31.31
CA PHE A 83 7.81 10.94 32.23
C PHE A 83 9.02 11.69 31.72
N LYS A 84 9.18 12.95 32.16
CA LYS A 84 10.33 13.81 31.90
C LYS A 84 10.78 14.52 33.17
N ASP A 85 12.04 14.97 33.19
CA ASP A 85 12.65 15.71 34.31
C ASP A 85 12.63 14.95 35.65
N VAL A 86 12.75 13.62 35.60
CA VAL A 86 12.73 12.71 36.74
C VAL A 86 14.08 12.75 37.45
N ASP A 87 14.06 12.83 38.80
CA ASP A 87 15.28 12.73 39.62
C ASP A 87 15.53 11.29 40.05
N PRO A 88 16.61 10.65 39.57
CA PRO A 88 16.94 9.26 39.90
C PRO A 88 17.30 9.06 41.38
N ASN A 89 17.56 10.12 42.13
CA ASN A 89 17.88 10.08 43.56
C ASN A 89 16.68 10.44 44.45
N SER A 90 15.53 10.75 43.87
CA SER A 90 14.31 11.13 44.59
C SER A 90 13.75 9.95 45.40
N LYS A 91 13.20 10.25 46.55
CA LYS A 91 12.42 9.31 47.38
C LYS A 91 10.92 9.45 47.18
N ASN A 92 10.48 10.34 46.28
CA ASN A 92 9.06 10.57 46.01
C ASN A 92 8.45 9.34 45.33
N GLN A 93 7.12 9.26 45.45
CA GLN A 93 6.33 8.20 44.82
C GLN A 93 5.12 8.84 44.14
N PHE A 94 4.76 8.30 42.98
CA PHE A 94 3.54 8.66 42.27
C PHE A 94 2.53 7.54 42.42
N SER A 95 1.34 7.84 42.98
CA SER A 95 0.25 6.87 43.10
C SER A 95 -0.56 6.88 41.80
N VAL A 96 -0.60 5.73 41.14
CA VAL A 96 -1.42 5.55 39.90
C VAL A 96 -2.54 4.57 40.21
N VAL A 97 -3.77 4.99 39.93
CA VAL A 97 -4.99 4.18 40.12
C VAL A 97 -5.71 4.09 38.78
N VAL A 98 -6.08 2.88 38.37
CA VAL A 98 -6.92 2.64 37.17
C VAL A 98 -8.32 2.27 37.64
N LYS A 99 -9.33 3.00 37.14
CA LYS A 99 -10.74 2.80 37.45
C LYS A 99 -11.53 2.36 36.24
N ASN A 100 -12.48 1.45 36.44
CA ASN A 100 -13.41 1.05 35.39
C ASN A 100 -14.48 2.10 35.08
N ASP A 101 -15.37 1.79 34.15
CA ASP A 101 -16.51 2.63 33.76
C ASP A 101 -17.55 2.85 34.90
N SER A 102 -17.55 1.98 35.93
CA SER A 102 -18.36 2.10 37.14
C SER A 102 -17.67 2.91 38.25
N GLY A 103 -16.41 3.31 38.04
CA GLY A 103 -15.61 4.06 39.02
C GLY A 103 -14.90 3.18 40.07
N GLU A 104 -14.94 1.85 39.91
CA GLU A 104 -14.25 0.93 40.84
C GLU A 104 -12.75 0.85 40.51
N ASN A 105 -11.91 0.80 41.53
CA ASN A 105 -10.48 0.64 41.38
C ASN A 105 -10.15 -0.79 40.91
N ILE A 106 -9.60 -0.91 39.70
CA ILE A 106 -9.13 -2.19 39.15
C ILE A 106 -7.66 -2.44 39.43
N TYR A 107 -6.88 -1.38 39.55
CA TYR A 107 -5.45 -1.46 39.78
C TYR A 107 -4.94 -0.24 40.52
N THR A 108 -3.97 -0.44 41.41
CA THR A 108 -3.29 0.65 42.14
C THR A 108 -1.83 0.29 42.29
N GLU A 109 -0.94 1.20 41.92
CA GLU A 109 0.51 1.07 42.08
C GLU A 109 1.11 2.40 42.54
N ASN A 110 2.06 2.29 43.49
CA ASN A 110 2.90 3.43 43.91
C ASN A 110 4.26 3.29 43.21
N ILE A 111 4.51 4.17 42.24
CA ILE A 111 5.72 4.16 41.42
C ILE A 111 6.78 5.04 42.11
N PRO A 112 7.91 4.48 42.58
CA PRO A 112 9.02 5.24 43.07
C PRO A 112 9.66 6.06 41.92
N GLU A 113 9.86 7.36 42.11
CA GLU A 113 10.43 8.26 41.11
C GLU A 113 11.77 7.76 40.59
N ASN A 114 12.64 7.22 41.45
CA ASN A 114 13.96 6.69 41.12
C ASN A 114 13.95 5.43 40.22
N LYS A 115 12.79 4.81 39.96
CA LYS A 115 12.62 3.67 39.04
C LYS A 115 12.20 4.10 37.64
N ILE A 116 11.91 5.38 37.47
CA ILE A 116 11.46 5.94 36.20
C ILE A 116 12.68 6.49 35.45
N HIS A 117 12.70 6.30 34.13
CA HIS A 117 13.72 6.86 33.25
C HIS A 117 13.15 7.94 32.36
N ASN A 118 13.87 9.05 32.21
CA ASN A 118 13.46 10.17 31.37
C ASN A 118 13.20 9.72 29.93
N ASP A 119 12.10 10.20 29.35
CA ASP A 119 11.66 9.94 27.97
C ASP A 119 11.40 8.47 27.62
N GLN A 120 11.44 7.56 28.60
CA GLN A 120 11.06 6.16 28.42
C GLN A 120 9.64 5.91 28.92
N ILE A 121 9.00 4.86 28.41
CA ILE A 121 7.67 4.45 28.85
C ILE A 121 7.83 3.57 30.08
N TYR A 122 7.23 3.98 31.18
CA TYR A 122 7.07 3.15 32.36
C TYR A 122 5.76 2.38 32.27
N TYR A 123 5.81 1.04 32.29
CA TYR A 123 4.63 0.19 32.17
C TYR A 123 4.15 -0.30 33.52
N LEU A 124 2.92 0.07 33.87
CA LEU A 124 2.13 -0.53 34.94
C LEU A 124 1.59 -1.87 34.41
N ARG A 125 1.82 -2.95 35.15
CA ARG A 125 1.45 -4.30 34.73
C ARG A 125 0.26 -4.81 35.54
N PHE A 126 -0.86 -5.04 34.86
CA PHE A 126 -2.06 -5.65 35.42
C PHE A 126 -2.77 -6.45 34.34
N ASN A 127 -3.69 -7.33 34.72
CA ASN A 127 -4.36 -8.17 33.74
C ASN A 127 -5.88 -8.08 33.97
N VAL A 128 -6.55 -7.50 32.99
CA VAL A 128 -8.01 -7.36 32.99
C VAL A 128 -8.54 -7.88 31.66
N SER A 129 -9.49 -8.81 31.73
CA SER A 129 -10.12 -9.43 30.56
C SER A 129 -11.63 -9.20 30.54
N ARG A 130 -12.26 -9.46 29.40
CA ARG A 130 -13.69 -9.26 29.15
C ARG A 130 -14.12 -7.80 29.26
N LEU A 131 -13.26 -6.91 28.80
CA LEU A 131 -13.56 -5.49 28.73
C LEU A 131 -14.57 -5.22 27.62
N LYS A 132 -15.42 -4.22 27.87
CA LYS A 132 -16.33 -3.73 26.84
C LYS A 132 -15.57 -2.73 25.98
N VAL A 133 -15.29 -3.09 24.75
CA VAL A 133 -14.67 -2.18 23.78
C VAL A 133 -15.54 -0.95 23.60
N GLY A 134 -14.93 0.26 23.65
CA GLY A 134 -15.62 1.54 23.62
C GLY A 134 -15.99 2.10 25.01
N ALA A 135 -15.88 1.31 26.09
CA ALA A 135 -16.06 1.83 27.45
C ALA A 135 -14.95 2.85 27.81
N ILE A 136 -15.26 3.73 28.75
CA ILE A 136 -14.31 4.75 29.20
C ILE A 136 -13.84 4.38 30.59
N TYR A 137 -12.54 4.09 30.66
CA TYR A 137 -11.83 3.89 31.91
C TYR A 137 -11.10 5.18 32.26
N THR A 138 -10.73 5.35 33.53
CA THR A 138 -9.98 6.53 33.97
C THR A 138 -8.77 6.09 34.75
N PHE A 139 -7.59 6.58 34.37
CA PHE A 139 -6.45 6.46 35.28
C PHE A 139 -6.18 7.78 35.95
N THR A 140 -5.83 7.72 37.24
CA THR A 140 -5.48 8.87 38.04
C THR A 140 -4.02 8.79 38.43
N VAL A 141 -3.31 9.91 38.32
CA VAL A 141 -1.93 10.06 38.81
C VAL A 141 -1.96 11.06 39.94
N ASN A 142 -1.61 10.63 41.13
CA ASN A 142 -1.55 11.48 42.31
C ASN A 142 -0.09 11.60 42.78
N SER A 143 0.37 12.82 42.94
CA SER A 143 1.69 13.16 43.46
C SER A 143 1.55 14.06 44.69
N GLN A 144 2.24 13.65 45.75
CA GLN A 144 2.35 14.43 46.98
C GLN A 144 3.84 14.69 47.27
N GLY A 145 4.24 15.93 47.26
CA GLY A 145 5.61 16.36 47.52
C GLY A 145 6.24 17.18 46.41
N ALA A 146 7.36 17.79 46.72
CA ALA A 146 8.12 18.59 45.76
C ALA A 146 8.89 17.64 44.78
N THR A 147 8.59 17.75 43.49
CA THR A 147 9.29 17.05 42.42
C THR A 147 9.42 17.94 41.19
N ARG A 148 10.48 17.72 40.38
CA ARG A 148 10.62 18.34 39.06
C ARG A 148 10.01 17.48 37.96
N ALA A 149 9.65 16.22 38.24
CA ALA A 149 9.10 15.31 37.27
C ALA A 149 7.80 15.87 36.66
N SER A 150 7.66 15.56 35.37
CA SER A 150 6.46 15.94 34.61
C SER A 150 5.97 14.76 33.75
N LEU A 151 4.67 14.74 33.43
CA LEU A 151 4.10 13.82 32.45
C LEU A 151 4.10 14.47 31.07
N ILE A 152 4.54 13.72 30.08
CA ILE A 152 4.51 14.16 28.67
C ILE A 152 3.05 14.16 28.20
N THR A 153 2.68 15.21 27.47
CA THR A 153 1.34 15.37 26.92
C THR A 153 1.31 15.07 25.42
N VAL A 154 0.13 14.93 24.86
CA VAL A 154 -0.09 14.77 23.43
C VAL A 154 -0.35 16.12 22.78
N ASN A 155 -0.05 16.19 21.48
CA ASN A 155 -0.39 17.34 20.65
C ASN A 155 -1.94 17.53 20.63
N PRO A 156 -2.47 18.76 20.69
CA PRO A 156 -3.89 19.03 20.56
C PRO A 156 -4.57 18.36 19.36
N ARG A 157 -3.87 18.18 18.25
CA ARG A 157 -4.38 17.44 17.07
C ARG A 157 -4.74 15.99 17.38
N GLU A 158 -4.01 15.29 18.25
CA GLU A 158 -4.34 13.91 18.62
C GLU A 158 -5.64 13.85 19.42
N ASN A 159 -5.97 14.89 20.18
CA ASN A 159 -7.26 15.01 20.85
C ASN A 159 -8.42 15.22 19.87
N GLU A 160 -8.17 15.94 18.78
CA GLU A 160 -9.17 16.20 17.73
C GLU A 160 -9.56 14.91 16.98
N TYR A 161 -8.69 13.90 16.98
CA TYR A 161 -9.00 12.58 16.40
C TYR A 161 -9.97 11.74 17.26
N GLY A 162 -10.40 12.24 18.42
CA GLY A 162 -11.40 11.62 19.31
C GLY A 162 -10.93 10.37 20.06
N ILE A 163 -9.64 10.03 19.97
CA ILE A 163 -9.02 8.87 20.64
C ILE A 163 -8.55 9.26 22.03
N VAL A 164 -7.95 10.44 22.16
CA VAL A 164 -7.46 10.96 23.42
C VAL A 164 -8.45 12.01 23.94
N ARG A 165 -8.77 11.92 25.22
CA ARG A 165 -9.69 12.86 25.90
C ARG A 165 -8.89 13.78 26.78
N ASN A 166 -9.36 15.01 26.92
CA ASN A 166 -8.75 15.97 27.84
C ASN A 166 -8.78 15.44 29.28
N CYS A 167 -7.70 15.65 30.01
CA CYS A 167 -7.61 15.29 31.43
C CYS A 167 -8.26 16.32 32.33
N MET A 168 -8.52 15.94 33.56
CA MET A 168 -8.86 16.86 34.66
C MET A 168 -7.62 17.00 35.56
N ILE A 169 -7.29 18.21 35.92
CA ILE A 169 -6.20 18.58 36.83
C ILE A 169 -6.79 19.21 38.06
N ASN A 170 -6.59 18.59 39.23
CA ASN A 170 -7.17 19.03 40.50
C ASN A 170 -8.68 19.28 40.40
N GLN A 171 -9.40 18.39 39.72
CA GLN A 171 -10.84 18.43 39.43
C GLN A 171 -11.28 19.53 38.46
N GLU A 172 -10.37 20.30 37.89
CA GLU A 172 -10.67 21.28 36.85
C GLU A 172 -10.39 20.71 35.47
N LYS A 173 -11.25 21.01 34.48
CA LYS A 173 -11.12 20.53 33.11
C LYS A 173 -9.96 21.22 32.41
N SER A 174 -8.96 20.43 32.02
CA SER A 174 -7.79 20.88 31.25
C SER A 174 -8.04 20.83 29.76
N LYS A 175 -7.29 21.63 28.99
CA LYS A 175 -7.16 21.46 27.52
C LYS A 175 -6.10 20.44 27.15
N GLN A 176 -5.31 19.96 28.11
CA GLN A 176 -4.21 19.00 27.88
C GLN A 176 -4.71 17.57 28.05
N SER A 177 -3.92 16.62 27.53
CA SER A 177 -4.09 15.18 27.69
C SER A 177 -2.75 14.54 27.87
N ILE A 178 -2.68 13.51 28.71
CA ILE A 178 -1.44 12.77 28.94
C ILE A 178 -1.14 11.87 27.74
N ALA A 179 0.13 11.73 27.40
CA ALA A 179 0.63 10.69 26.47
C ALA A 179 0.65 9.34 27.20
N TYR A 180 -0.10 8.37 26.69
CA TYR A 180 -0.17 7.03 27.28
C TYR A 180 -0.08 5.94 26.21
N SER A 181 0.23 4.72 26.65
CA SER A 181 0.12 3.52 25.84
C SER A 181 -0.66 2.44 26.57
N VAL A 182 -1.34 1.58 25.81
CA VAL A 182 -2.09 0.43 26.34
C VAL A 182 -1.45 -0.82 25.73
N ILE A 183 -1.11 -1.79 26.58
CA ILE A 183 -0.55 -3.07 26.16
C ILE A 183 -1.48 -4.23 26.51
N ASP A 184 -1.43 -5.27 25.66
CA ASP A 184 -2.07 -6.55 25.92
C ASP A 184 -1.01 -7.67 25.82
N GLY A 185 -0.99 -8.59 26.76
CA GLY A 185 -0.08 -9.75 26.79
C GLY A 185 -0.51 -10.91 25.90
N ASN A 186 -1.50 -10.73 25.03
CA ASN A 186 -2.17 -11.83 24.37
C ASN A 186 -2.02 -11.78 22.84
N CYS A 187 -0.82 -12.03 22.34
CA CYS A 187 -0.54 -12.14 20.91
C CYS A 187 -1.02 -13.46 20.27
N PHE A 188 -1.97 -14.19 20.86
CA PHE A 188 -2.44 -15.47 20.29
C PHE A 188 -3.06 -15.30 18.90
N HIS A 189 -3.57 -14.12 18.58
CA HIS A 189 -4.11 -13.80 17.25
C HIS A 189 -3.02 -13.80 16.17
N LEU A 190 -1.76 -13.54 16.49
CA LEU A 190 -0.63 -13.73 15.59
C LEU A 190 -0.53 -15.17 15.08
N ARG A 191 -0.77 -16.17 15.95
CA ARG A 191 -0.84 -17.58 15.55
C ARG A 191 -1.90 -17.83 14.50
N ASN A 192 -3.09 -17.29 14.74
CA ASN A 192 -4.23 -17.48 13.83
C ASN A 192 -4.00 -16.77 12.50
N PHE A 193 -3.44 -15.54 12.52
CA PHE A 193 -3.03 -14.81 11.34
C PHE A 193 -1.99 -15.59 10.52
N TYR A 194 -0.95 -16.09 11.16
CA TYR A 194 0.09 -16.89 10.50
C TYR A 194 -0.50 -18.12 9.77
N TRP A 195 -1.35 -18.88 10.46
CA TRP A 195 -1.97 -20.06 9.85
C TRP A 195 -3.00 -19.72 8.79
N LEU A 196 -3.65 -18.56 8.85
CA LEU A 196 -4.48 -18.04 7.77
C LEU A 196 -3.64 -17.82 6.50
N ILE A 197 -2.47 -17.19 6.61
CA ILE A 197 -1.58 -16.99 5.45
C ILE A 197 -1.10 -18.34 4.90
N VAL A 198 -0.70 -19.29 5.76
CA VAL A 198 -0.32 -20.64 5.32
C VAL A 198 -1.47 -21.33 4.57
N LEU A 199 -2.71 -21.23 5.05
CA LEU A 199 -3.89 -21.77 4.38
C LEU A 199 -4.12 -21.14 3.01
N LEU A 200 -4.02 -19.81 2.89
CA LEU A 200 -4.19 -19.11 1.61
C LEU A 200 -3.12 -19.52 0.59
N ILE A 201 -1.88 -19.74 1.01
CA ILE A 201 -0.82 -20.26 0.14
C ILE A 201 -1.12 -21.70 -0.30
N LEU A 202 -1.62 -22.56 0.58
CA LEU A 202 -2.04 -23.93 0.20
C LEU A 202 -3.17 -23.90 -0.84
N ILE A 203 -4.14 -23.00 -0.66
CA ILE A 203 -5.23 -22.79 -1.64
C ILE A 203 -4.64 -22.33 -2.98
N LEU A 204 -3.68 -21.40 -2.98
CA LEU A 204 -3.00 -20.92 -4.20
C LEU A 204 -2.31 -22.07 -4.92
N ILE A 205 -1.54 -22.92 -4.21
CA ILE A 205 -0.85 -24.08 -4.78
C ILE A 205 -1.88 -25.07 -5.38
N ALA A 206 -2.94 -25.38 -4.63
CA ALA A 206 -3.98 -26.31 -5.05
C ALA A 206 -4.72 -25.82 -6.31
N ILE A 207 -5.12 -24.54 -6.32
CA ILE A 207 -5.82 -23.93 -7.48
C ILE A 207 -4.89 -23.90 -8.70
N THR A 208 -3.63 -23.55 -8.55
CA THR A 208 -2.67 -23.55 -9.65
C THR A 208 -2.49 -24.95 -10.23
N TYR A 209 -2.39 -25.97 -9.39
CA TYR A 209 -2.34 -27.37 -9.81
C TYR A 209 -3.59 -27.77 -10.60
N LEU A 210 -4.78 -27.44 -10.09
CA LEU A 210 -6.05 -27.71 -10.79
C LEU A 210 -6.11 -27.01 -12.15
N MET A 211 -5.74 -25.72 -12.21
CA MET A 211 -5.70 -24.97 -13.46
C MET A 211 -4.76 -25.60 -14.48
N TYR A 212 -3.60 -26.09 -14.04
CA TYR A 212 -2.67 -26.78 -14.90
C TYR A 212 -3.25 -28.11 -15.43
N ILE A 213 -3.80 -28.96 -14.55
CA ILE A 213 -4.35 -30.27 -14.94
C ILE A 213 -5.51 -30.11 -15.92
N TYR A 214 -6.40 -29.14 -15.69
CA TYR A 214 -7.54 -28.86 -16.56
C TYR A 214 -7.18 -28.00 -17.78
N ASN A 215 -5.89 -27.70 -17.98
CA ASN A 215 -5.37 -26.89 -19.08
C ASN A 215 -6.14 -25.58 -19.26
N VAL A 216 -6.35 -24.87 -18.16
CA VAL A 216 -7.04 -23.58 -18.15
C VAL A 216 -6.21 -22.55 -18.92
N LYS A 217 -6.85 -21.80 -19.83
CA LYS A 217 -6.18 -20.75 -20.61
C LYS A 217 -5.55 -19.70 -19.70
N LEU A 218 -4.35 -19.19 -20.05
CA LEU A 218 -3.58 -18.27 -19.23
C LEU A 218 -4.38 -17.05 -18.75
N TYR A 219 -5.16 -16.42 -19.63
CA TYR A 219 -5.96 -15.25 -19.27
C TYR A 219 -7.03 -15.51 -18.20
N LYS A 220 -7.58 -16.76 -18.11
CA LYS A 220 -8.52 -17.15 -17.05
C LYS A 220 -7.78 -17.48 -15.76
N ALA A 221 -6.67 -18.20 -15.88
CA ALA A 221 -5.82 -18.55 -14.75
C ALA A 221 -5.22 -17.29 -14.10
N SER A 222 -4.81 -16.30 -14.88
CA SER A 222 -4.22 -15.06 -14.40
C SER A 222 -5.13 -14.29 -13.46
N PHE A 223 -6.43 -14.17 -13.77
CA PHE A 223 -7.38 -13.50 -12.88
C PHE A 223 -7.34 -14.09 -11.48
N VAL A 224 -7.48 -15.42 -11.39
CA VAL A 224 -7.55 -16.11 -10.08
C VAL A 224 -6.20 -16.03 -9.35
N ILE A 225 -5.10 -16.22 -10.07
CA ILE A 225 -3.74 -16.14 -9.49
C ILE A 225 -3.46 -14.72 -8.97
N ILE A 226 -3.72 -13.68 -9.76
CA ILE A 226 -3.53 -12.28 -9.36
C ILE A 226 -4.36 -11.96 -8.12
N VAL A 227 -5.64 -12.35 -8.11
CA VAL A 227 -6.53 -12.08 -6.98
C VAL A 227 -6.07 -12.82 -5.72
N LEU A 228 -5.72 -14.11 -5.82
CA LEU A 228 -5.27 -14.87 -4.65
C LEU A 228 -3.93 -14.36 -4.08
N ILE A 229 -2.93 -14.14 -4.93
CA ILE A 229 -1.66 -13.57 -4.47
C ILE A 229 -1.90 -12.15 -3.92
N GLY A 230 -2.69 -11.33 -4.60
CA GLY A 230 -3.01 -9.98 -4.16
C GLY A 230 -3.74 -9.94 -2.82
N ILE A 231 -4.65 -10.86 -2.53
CA ILE A 231 -5.28 -11.00 -1.20
C ILE A 231 -4.20 -11.29 -0.13
N ILE A 232 -3.25 -12.18 -0.42
CA ILE A 232 -2.16 -12.47 0.51
C ILE A 232 -1.31 -11.19 0.73
N TYR A 233 -0.95 -10.45 -0.33
CA TYR A 233 -0.21 -9.19 -0.22
C TYR A 233 -1.01 -8.12 0.54
N THR A 234 -2.33 -8.06 0.35
CA THR A 234 -3.22 -7.15 1.11
C THR A 234 -3.13 -7.38 2.62
N LEU A 235 -2.90 -8.64 3.05
CA LEU A 235 -2.82 -9.01 4.46
C LEU A 235 -1.40 -8.90 5.02
N ILE A 236 -0.35 -9.29 4.24
CA ILE A 236 1.04 -9.29 4.75
C ILE A 236 1.71 -7.92 4.69
N VAL A 237 1.21 -7.01 3.84
CA VAL A 237 1.62 -5.60 3.84
C VAL A 237 0.57 -4.82 4.62
N PRO A 238 0.78 -4.53 5.92
CA PRO A 238 -0.22 -3.92 6.77
C PRO A 238 -0.77 -2.61 6.20
N GLN A 239 -2.01 -2.29 6.54
CA GLN A 239 -2.63 -1.04 6.07
C GLN A 239 -1.80 0.17 6.48
N PHE A 240 -1.67 1.12 5.55
CA PHE A 240 -0.94 2.38 5.73
C PHE A 240 0.58 2.24 5.91
N SER A 241 1.15 1.08 5.60
CA SER A 241 2.59 0.84 5.59
C SER A 241 3.25 1.12 4.23
N VAL A 242 2.50 1.52 3.22
CA VAL A 242 3.01 1.96 1.91
C VAL A 242 3.13 3.48 1.90
N PRO A 243 4.09 4.09 1.15
CA PRO A 243 4.25 5.55 1.11
C PRO A 243 2.95 6.27 0.79
N ASP A 244 2.63 7.28 1.63
CA ASP A 244 1.47 8.16 1.50
C ASP A 244 0.10 7.46 1.56
N GLU A 245 0.05 6.16 1.84
CA GLU A 245 -1.16 5.36 1.74
C GLU A 245 -2.30 5.88 2.61
N TYR A 246 -1.99 6.38 3.82
CA TYR A 246 -3.02 6.94 4.69
C TYR A 246 -3.68 8.19 4.07
N THR A 247 -2.89 9.07 3.46
CA THR A 247 -3.42 10.28 2.80
C THR A 247 -4.25 9.93 1.56
N HIS A 248 -3.84 8.90 0.82
CA HIS A 248 -4.62 8.34 -0.28
C HIS A 248 -5.91 7.66 0.19
N TYR A 249 -5.88 7.00 1.35
CA TYR A 249 -7.10 6.48 1.99
C TYR A 249 -8.07 7.60 2.34
N LEU A 250 -7.59 8.69 2.94
CA LEU A 250 -8.41 9.85 3.26
C LEU A 250 -9.05 10.47 2.01
N THR A 251 -8.33 10.52 0.89
CA THR A 251 -8.89 10.95 -0.40
C THR A 251 -10.02 10.02 -0.84
N SER A 252 -9.80 8.71 -0.81
CA SER A 252 -10.83 7.73 -1.19
C SER A 252 -12.04 7.78 -0.26
N TYR A 253 -11.79 7.95 1.04
CA TYR A 253 -12.83 8.03 2.05
C TYR A 253 -13.68 9.30 1.93
N SER A 254 -13.07 10.47 1.68
CA SER A 254 -13.79 11.74 1.45
C SER A 254 -14.67 11.66 0.20
N GLN A 255 -14.16 11.09 -0.90
CA GLN A 255 -14.95 10.84 -2.10
C GLN A 255 -16.11 9.86 -1.84
N SER A 256 -15.89 8.83 -1.02
CA SER A 256 -16.96 7.93 -0.55
C SER A 256 -18.01 8.68 0.28
N SER A 257 -17.60 9.62 1.14
CA SER A 257 -18.54 10.45 1.90
C SER A 257 -19.42 11.30 0.97
N ILE A 258 -18.83 11.93 -0.03
CA ILE A 258 -19.56 12.69 -1.06
C ILE A 258 -20.53 11.78 -1.81
N LEU A 259 -20.08 10.60 -2.25
CA LEU A 259 -20.91 9.63 -2.97
C LEU A 259 -22.12 9.16 -2.13
N LEU A 260 -21.93 9.01 -0.82
CA LEU A 260 -22.99 8.60 0.12
C LEU A 260 -23.82 9.75 0.67
N GLY A 261 -23.63 10.99 0.20
CA GLY A 261 -24.35 12.18 0.66
C GLY A 261 -24.03 12.60 2.10
N LYS A 262 -22.85 12.19 2.63
CA LYS A 262 -22.40 12.58 3.98
C LYS A 262 -21.48 13.81 3.90
N LYS A 263 -21.42 14.62 4.96
CA LYS A 263 -20.45 15.72 5.07
C LYS A 263 -19.04 15.13 5.04
N ALA A 264 -18.22 15.50 4.05
CA ALA A 264 -16.90 14.94 3.86
C ALA A 264 -15.80 15.65 4.66
N PHE A 265 -15.97 16.96 4.91
CA PHE A 265 -14.94 17.82 5.49
C PHE A 265 -15.48 18.67 6.63
N ASP A 266 -14.60 19.03 7.55
CA ASP A 266 -14.84 20.08 8.55
C ASP A 266 -14.70 21.48 7.92
N GLU A 267 -14.70 22.53 8.76
CA GLU A 267 -14.56 23.94 8.33
C GLU A 267 -13.13 24.27 7.85
N HIS A 268 -12.15 23.44 8.20
CA HIS A 268 -10.73 23.59 7.86
C HIS A 268 -10.29 22.70 6.70
N GLY A 269 -11.22 21.96 6.08
CA GLY A 269 -10.92 21.05 4.97
C GLY A 269 -10.37 19.68 5.38
N ASN A 270 -10.38 19.35 6.67
CA ASN A 270 -9.98 18.03 7.15
C ASN A 270 -11.09 17.00 6.95
N VAL A 271 -10.70 15.76 6.69
CA VAL A 271 -11.65 14.66 6.43
C VAL A 271 -12.36 14.23 7.71
N LEU A 272 -13.67 14.06 7.63
CA LEU A 272 -14.50 13.51 8.69
C LEU A 272 -14.64 11.98 8.51
N LEU A 273 -14.20 11.21 9.52
CA LEU A 273 -14.28 9.75 9.57
C LEU A 273 -15.46 9.34 10.47
N TYR A 274 -16.41 8.58 9.92
CA TYR A 274 -17.67 8.21 10.59
C TYR A 274 -17.64 6.81 11.21
N GLU A 275 -16.69 5.99 10.79
CA GLU A 275 -16.51 4.64 11.30
C GLU A 275 -15.42 4.66 12.38
N ASP A 276 -15.26 3.53 13.09
CA ASP A 276 -14.32 3.45 14.20
C ASP A 276 -12.90 3.90 13.82
N SER A 277 -12.17 4.43 14.80
CA SER A 277 -10.82 4.97 14.61
C SER A 277 -9.73 3.91 14.53
N SER A 278 -10.08 2.63 14.50
CA SER A 278 -9.08 1.54 14.45
C SER A 278 -8.09 1.72 13.29
N ASN A 279 -8.54 2.23 12.15
CA ASN A 279 -7.66 2.58 11.03
C ASN A 279 -6.72 3.75 11.30
N THR A 280 -7.09 4.69 12.16
CA THR A 280 -6.21 5.83 12.51
C THR A 280 -5.07 5.39 13.44
N LEU A 281 -5.24 4.25 14.12
CA LEU A 281 -4.23 3.68 15.00
C LEU A 281 -3.15 2.91 14.25
N ILE A 282 -3.45 2.45 13.02
CA ILE A 282 -2.52 1.71 12.16
C ILE A 282 -1.79 2.72 11.26
N ARG A 283 -0.92 3.52 11.81
CA ARG A 283 0.02 4.35 11.06
C ARG A 283 1.41 3.77 11.20
N ALA A 284 1.79 2.86 10.35
CA ALA A 284 3.10 2.27 10.47
C ALA A 284 3.95 2.50 9.22
N SER A 285 4.81 3.52 9.27
CA SER A 285 5.97 3.53 8.39
C SER A 285 6.89 2.33 8.66
N HIS A 286 6.85 1.76 9.87
CA HIS A 286 7.63 0.58 10.27
C HIS A 286 6.67 -0.43 10.92
N PRO A 287 5.94 -1.23 10.13
CA PRO A 287 4.99 -2.18 10.69
C PRO A 287 5.69 -3.25 11.53
N THR A 288 5.02 -3.63 12.61
CA THR A 288 5.46 -4.60 13.60
C THR A 288 4.41 -5.72 13.74
N VAL A 289 4.64 -6.64 14.63
CA VAL A 289 3.65 -7.67 14.99
C VAL A 289 2.30 -7.08 15.41
N ASN A 290 2.29 -5.87 15.97
CA ASN A 290 1.07 -5.20 16.41
C ASN A 290 0.07 -4.97 15.28
N GLU A 291 0.57 -4.59 14.11
CA GLU A 291 -0.28 -4.34 12.95
C GLU A 291 -0.96 -5.64 12.49
N TYR A 292 -0.25 -6.76 12.49
CA TYR A 292 -0.84 -8.06 12.12
C TYR A 292 -1.93 -8.51 13.10
N VAL A 293 -1.70 -8.34 14.41
CA VAL A 293 -2.70 -8.69 15.43
C VAL A 293 -3.94 -7.83 15.27
N LYS A 294 -3.78 -6.51 15.12
CA LYS A 294 -4.89 -5.56 14.91
C LYS A 294 -5.68 -5.83 13.64
N GLU A 295 -4.98 -6.09 12.53
CA GLU A 295 -5.67 -6.42 11.27
C GLU A 295 -6.46 -7.71 11.38
N TYR A 296 -5.90 -8.72 12.04
CA TYR A 296 -6.63 -9.97 12.27
C TYR A 296 -7.87 -9.75 13.14
N ASP A 297 -7.75 -9.00 14.23
CA ASP A 297 -8.86 -8.69 15.15
C ASP A 297 -9.96 -7.91 14.45
N GLY A 298 -9.58 -6.91 13.66
CA GLY A 298 -10.51 -6.15 12.83
C GLY A 298 -11.20 -7.04 11.79
N LEU A 299 -10.46 -7.95 11.13
CA LEU A 299 -11.05 -8.87 10.16
C LEU A 299 -12.13 -9.77 10.76
N ILE A 300 -11.93 -10.31 11.96
CA ILE A 300 -12.92 -11.16 12.65
C ILE A 300 -14.07 -10.36 13.29
N GLY A 301 -14.03 -9.02 13.18
CA GLY A 301 -15.14 -8.14 13.53
C GLY A 301 -15.40 -7.95 15.03
N LYS A 302 -14.40 -8.19 15.89
CA LYS A 302 -14.54 -7.99 17.33
C LYS A 302 -14.62 -6.53 17.75
N ASP A 303 -14.11 -5.60 16.96
CA ASP A 303 -13.92 -4.20 17.29
C ASP A 303 -14.94 -3.28 16.59
N LYS A 304 -16.23 -3.42 16.92
CA LYS A 304 -17.25 -2.47 16.46
C LYS A 304 -17.51 -1.38 17.50
N PHE A 305 -16.94 -0.20 17.26
CA PHE A 305 -17.32 1.00 18.04
C PHE A 305 -18.54 1.69 17.41
N LYS A 306 -19.51 2.05 18.23
CA LYS A 306 -20.48 3.07 17.84
C LYS A 306 -19.88 4.44 18.12
N ILE A 307 -19.64 5.19 17.06
CA ILE A 307 -19.14 6.57 17.13
C ILE A 307 -20.35 7.49 17.17
N ASN A 308 -20.43 8.33 18.21
CA ASN A 308 -21.50 9.30 18.33
C ASN A 308 -21.24 10.57 17.51
N GLN A 309 -19.97 10.87 17.23
CA GLN A 309 -19.55 12.01 16.41
C GLN A 309 -18.38 11.59 15.48
N PRO A 310 -18.30 12.14 14.26
CA PRO A 310 -17.21 11.81 13.35
C PRO A 310 -15.86 12.29 13.91
N TYR A 311 -14.81 11.52 13.64
CA TYR A 311 -13.43 11.91 13.92
C TYR A 311 -12.94 12.89 12.88
N ILE A 312 -12.19 13.90 13.29
CA ILE A 312 -11.51 14.83 12.41
C ILE A 312 -10.12 14.25 12.11
N SER A 313 -9.79 14.13 10.83
CA SER A 313 -8.46 13.72 10.36
C SER A 313 -7.77 14.90 9.68
N ARG A 314 -6.76 14.66 8.86
CA ARG A 314 -6.08 15.71 8.07
C ARG A 314 -6.72 15.90 6.69
N ALA A 315 -6.31 16.96 5.98
CA ALA A 315 -6.76 17.21 4.62
C ALA A 315 -6.31 16.07 3.66
N PRO A 316 -7.11 15.77 2.60
CA PRO A 316 -6.74 14.80 1.58
C PRO A 316 -5.70 15.37 0.62
N LEU A 317 -5.01 14.50 -0.16
CA LEU A 317 -4.02 14.94 -1.16
C LEU A 317 -4.66 15.66 -2.35
N THR A 318 -5.79 15.18 -2.83
CA THR A 318 -6.46 15.68 -4.04
C THR A 318 -7.94 15.27 -4.02
N LEU A 319 -8.80 16.03 -4.68
CA LEU A 319 -10.22 15.68 -4.81
C LEU A 319 -10.58 15.15 -6.18
N GLY A 320 -9.87 15.52 -7.23
CA GLY A 320 -10.31 15.39 -8.62
C GLY A 320 -9.76 14.20 -9.39
N SER A 321 -9.15 13.19 -8.77
CA SER A 321 -8.55 12.08 -9.51
C SER A 321 -9.48 10.87 -9.64
N PHE A 322 -9.74 10.41 -10.88
CA PHE A 322 -10.36 9.11 -11.14
C PHE A 322 -9.50 7.92 -10.67
N GLY A 323 -8.25 8.17 -10.29
CA GLY A 323 -7.32 7.14 -9.82
C GLY A 323 -7.75 6.41 -8.55
N TYR A 324 -8.73 6.92 -7.81
CA TYR A 324 -9.25 6.30 -6.59
C TYR A 324 -10.59 5.58 -6.79
N PHE A 325 -11.17 5.61 -7.99
CA PHE A 325 -12.52 5.12 -8.26
C PHE A 325 -12.80 3.71 -7.69
N PRO A 326 -11.96 2.66 -7.89
CA PRO A 326 -12.26 1.35 -7.36
C PRO A 326 -12.19 1.31 -5.82
N GLN A 327 -11.23 2.01 -5.21
CA GLN A 327 -11.12 2.10 -3.76
C GLN A 327 -12.33 2.83 -3.15
N VAL A 328 -12.81 3.90 -3.80
CA VAL A 328 -14.03 4.63 -3.39
C VAL A 328 -15.23 3.72 -3.39
N LEU A 329 -15.41 2.87 -4.42
CA LEU A 329 -16.50 1.89 -4.45
C LEU A 329 -16.39 0.86 -3.33
N GLY A 330 -15.19 0.33 -3.07
CA GLY A 330 -14.96 -0.62 -1.98
C GLY A 330 -15.22 -0.02 -0.60
N VAL A 331 -14.71 1.17 -0.35
CA VAL A 331 -14.97 1.93 0.89
C VAL A 331 -16.46 2.20 1.05
N SER A 332 -17.14 2.67 0.00
CA SER A 332 -18.58 2.96 0.04
C SER A 332 -19.41 1.71 0.33
N LEU A 333 -19.07 0.59 -0.31
CA LEU A 333 -19.73 -0.69 -0.05
C LEU A 333 -19.54 -1.14 1.40
N GLY A 334 -18.31 -1.07 1.93
CA GLY A 334 -18.02 -1.42 3.31
C GLY A 334 -18.80 -0.57 4.32
N ARG A 335 -18.93 0.72 4.05
CA ARG A 335 -19.72 1.67 4.87
C ARG A 335 -21.22 1.39 4.80
N ILE A 336 -21.77 1.05 3.63
CA ILE A 336 -23.17 0.64 3.46
C ILE A 336 -23.46 -0.65 4.25
N LEU A 337 -22.52 -1.60 4.24
CA LEU A 337 -22.62 -2.87 4.97
C LEU A 337 -22.40 -2.72 6.48
N GLY A 338 -22.03 -1.53 6.98
CA GLY A 338 -21.75 -1.28 8.38
C GLY A 338 -20.54 -2.02 8.91
N LEU A 339 -19.52 -2.21 8.07
CA LEU A 339 -18.25 -2.85 8.44
C LEU A 339 -17.43 -1.92 9.34
N ASN A 340 -16.47 -2.49 10.09
CA ASN A 340 -15.51 -1.70 10.86
C ASN A 340 -14.44 -1.06 9.97
N GLY A 341 -13.66 -0.12 10.51
CA GLY A 341 -12.68 0.64 9.77
C GLY A 341 -11.60 -0.21 9.09
N ILE A 342 -11.14 -1.31 9.72
CA ILE A 342 -10.16 -2.24 9.13
C ILE A 342 -10.76 -2.99 7.96
N GLN A 343 -11.98 -3.51 8.11
CA GLN A 343 -12.69 -4.22 7.03
C GLN A 343 -12.97 -3.29 5.84
N ILE A 344 -13.36 -2.03 6.10
CA ILE A 344 -13.54 -1.01 5.07
C ILE A 344 -12.23 -0.75 4.33
N GLY A 345 -11.14 -0.61 5.08
CA GLY A 345 -9.81 -0.40 4.52
C GLY A 345 -9.36 -1.57 3.61
N ILE A 346 -9.54 -2.81 4.06
CA ILE A 346 -9.23 -4.01 3.27
C ILE A 346 -10.12 -4.09 2.03
N LEU A 347 -11.42 -3.80 2.14
CA LEU A 347 -12.35 -3.88 1.02
C LEU A 347 -12.02 -2.87 -0.08
N GLY A 348 -11.56 -1.66 0.29
CA GLY A 348 -11.06 -0.69 -0.68
C GLY A 348 -9.81 -1.17 -1.43
N ARG A 349 -8.84 -1.78 -0.73
CA ARG A 349 -7.66 -2.41 -1.36
C ARG A 349 -8.06 -3.54 -2.30
N ILE A 350 -8.96 -4.44 -1.87
CA ILE A 350 -9.45 -5.55 -2.69
C ILE A 350 -10.18 -5.04 -3.95
N SER A 351 -10.91 -3.93 -3.86
CA SER A 351 -11.62 -3.36 -5.03
C SER A 351 -10.65 -2.90 -6.12
N GLY A 352 -9.51 -2.30 -5.74
CA GLY A 352 -8.42 -1.98 -6.67
C GLY A 352 -7.83 -3.23 -7.33
N LEU A 353 -7.55 -4.25 -6.51
CA LEU A 353 -7.04 -5.54 -6.98
C LEU A 353 -8.01 -6.25 -7.95
N LEU A 354 -9.31 -6.24 -7.68
CA LEU A 354 -10.31 -6.85 -8.56
C LEU A 354 -10.37 -6.16 -9.92
N LEU A 355 -10.38 -4.83 -9.96
CA LEU A 355 -10.32 -4.08 -11.21
C LEU A 355 -9.07 -4.43 -12.01
N PHE A 356 -7.91 -4.45 -11.36
CA PHE A 356 -6.64 -4.84 -11.97
C PHE A 356 -6.72 -6.27 -12.54
N GLY A 357 -7.14 -7.24 -11.73
CA GLY A 357 -7.26 -8.65 -12.15
C GLY A 357 -8.18 -8.83 -13.35
N ILE A 358 -9.33 -8.15 -13.39
CA ILE A 358 -10.28 -8.20 -14.51
C ILE A 358 -9.65 -7.63 -15.78
N LEU A 359 -9.06 -6.42 -15.73
CA LEU A 359 -8.52 -5.76 -16.91
C LEU A 359 -7.24 -6.42 -17.41
N ILE A 360 -6.38 -6.94 -16.52
CA ILE A 360 -5.21 -7.74 -16.93
C ILE A 360 -5.63 -9.06 -17.56
N SER A 361 -6.61 -9.76 -16.99
CA SER A 361 -7.16 -10.98 -17.60
C SER A 361 -7.68 -10.71 -19.03
N TYR A 362 -8.42 -9.62 -19.21
CA TYR A 362 -8.87 -9.21 -20.54
C TYR A 362 -7.70 -8.81 -21.46
N SER A 363 -6.71 -8.08 -20.95
CA SER A 363 -5.49 -7.72 -21.69
C SER A 363 -4.74 -8.96 -22.19
N LEU A 364 -4.57 -9.97 -21.32
CA LEU A 364 -3.95 -11.25 -21.68
C LEU A 364 -4.76 -12.07 -22.70
N LYS A 365 -6.07 -11.87 -22.78
CA LYS A 365 -6.93 -12.51 -23.78
C LYS A 365 -6.69 -11.95 -25.18
N ILE A 366 -6.44 -10.64 -25.27
CA ILE A 366 -6.36 -9.91 -26.55
C ILE A 366 -4.94 -9.66 -27.04
N ILE A 367 -3.95 -9.57 -26.15
CA ILE A 367 -2.56 -9.26 -26.50
C ILE A 367 -1.99 -10.35 -27.44
N PRO A 368 -1.12 -10.00 -28.41
CA PRO A 368 -0.43 -10.99 -29.24
C PRO A 368 0.31 -12.03 -28.39
N LYS A 369 0.23 -13.30 -28.80
CA LYS A 369 0.75 -14.46 -28.05
C LYS A 369 2.23 -14.36 -27.68
N PHE A 370 3.03 -13.68 -28.51
CA PHE A 370 4.46 -13.51 -28.23
C PHE A 370 4.76 -12.66 -26.98
N PHE A 371 3.79 -11.88 -26.48
CA PHE A 371 3.97 -11.04 -25.30
C PHE A 371 3.06 -11.41 -24.10
N GLU A 372 2.15 -12.36 -24.27
CA GLU A 372 1.19 -12.79 -23.24
C GLU A 372 1.88 -13.17 -21.91
N LYS A 373 2.94 -13.99 -21.98
CA LYS A 373 3.69 -14.47 -20.81
C LYS A 373 4.45 -13.35 -20.10
N VAL A 374 4.98 -12.40 -20.86
CA VAL A 374 5.71 -11.25 -20.32
C VAL A 374 4.74 -10.35 -19.52
N LEU A 375 3.59 -10.01 -20.10
CA LEU A 375 2.60 -9.20 -19.42
C LEU A 375 2.07 -9.89 -18.16
N PHE A 376 1.83 -11.20 -18.19
CA PHE A 376 1.47 -11.98 -17.00
C PHE A 376 2.52 -11.84 -15.89
N THR A 377 3.80 -12.05 -16.22
CA THR A 377 4.89 -11.97 -15.24
C THR A 377 5.01 -10.56 -14.63
N ILE A 378 4.91 -9.50 -15.44
CA ILE A 378 4.91 -8.11 -14.96
C ILE A 378 3.74 -7.88 -13.99
N SER A 379 2.56 -8.43 -14.32
CA SER A 379 1.33 -8.20 -13.54
C SER A 379 1.38 -8.82 -12.15
N ILE A 380 2.23 -9.80 -11.93
CA ILE A 380 2.40 -10.46 -10.62
C ILE A 380 3.72 -10.12 -9.93
N LEU A 381 4.52 -9.16 -10.43
CA LEU A 381 5.71 -8.71 -9.69
C LEU A 381 5.32 -8.20 -8.29
N PRO A 382 6.13 -8.45 -7.25
CA PRO A 382 5.82 -8.02 -5.89
C PRO A 382 5.50 -6.53 -5.78
N MET A 383 6.30 -5.66 -6.41
CA MET A 383 6.04 -4.21 -6.40
C MET A 383 4.74 -3.86 -7.14
N THR A 384 4.42 -4.53 -8.24
CA THR A 384 3.12 -4.34 -8.94
C THR A 384 1.97 -4.69 -8.00
N LEU A 385 2.04 -5.84 -7.32
CA LEU A 385 1.01 -6.28 -6.39
C LEU A 385 0.88 -5.34 -5.19
N GLN A 386 2.00 -4.90 -4.58
CA GLN A 386 1.95 -3.93 -3.50
C GLN A 386 1.21 -2.66 -3.91
N GLN A 387 1.53 -2.09 -5.08
CA GLN A 387 0.89 -0.86 -5.54
C GLN A 387 -0.60 -1.07 -5.83
N VAL A 388 -0.97 -2.21 -6.38
CA VAL A 388 -2.37 -2.53 -6.71
C VAL A 388 -3.19 -2.86 -5.46
N CYS A 389 -2.57 -3.44 -4.43
CA CYS A 389 -3.19 -3.83 -3.17
C CYS A 389 -3.09 -2.77 -2.07
N SER A 390 -2.76 -1.52 -2.37
CA SER A 390 -2.69 -0.41 -1.43
C SER A 390 -3.53 0.78 -1.89
N TYR A 391 -3.81 1.70 -0.95
CA TYR A 391 -4.44 2.96 -1.33
C TYR A 391 -3.44 3.84 -2.03
N ASN A 392 -3.61 4.00 -3.32
CA ASN A 392 -2.90 4.94 -4.16
C ASN A 392 -3.59 5.05 -5.53
N TYR A 393 -3.30 6.09 -6.27
CA TYR A 393 -3.79 6.24 -7.65
C TYR A 393 -2.97 5.41 -8.66
N ASP A 394 -1.79 4.92 -8.26
CA ASP A 394 -0.92 4.11 -9.13
C ASP A 394 -1.58 2.76 -9.48
N SER A 395 -2.48 2.24 -8.63
CA SER A 395 -3.24 1.02 -8.92
C SER A 395 -4.06 1.14 -10.22
N VAL A 396 -4.77 2.25 -10.40
CA VAL A 396 -5.56 2.53 -11.61
C VAL A 396 -4.65 2.92 -12.77
N LEU A 397 -3.58 3.67 -12.50
CA LEU A 397 -2.58 4.04 -13.50
C LEU A 397 -1.93 2.81 -14.14
N PHE A 398 -1.47 1.84 -13.33
CA PHE A 398 -0.87 0.59 -13.83
C PHE A 398 -1.89 -0.22 -14.63
N THR A 399 -3.10 -0.33 -14.09
CA THR A 399 -4.20 -1.02 -14.77
C THR A 399 -4.48 -0.42 -16.14
N ALA A 400 -4.64 0.90 -16.22
CA ALA A 400 -4.93 1.61 -17.47
C ALA A 400 -3.74 1.56 -18.45
N SER A 401 -2.50 1.69 -17.95
CA SER A 401 -1.29 1.66 -18.78
C SER A 401 -1.05 0.27 -19.39
N PHE A 402 -1.18 -0.80 -18.60
CA PHE A 402 -1.02 -2.17 -19.08
C PHE A 402 -2.14 -2.57 -20.05
N PHE A 403 -3.37 -2.18 -19.72
CA PHE A 403 -4.51 -2.38 -20.63
C PHE A 403 -4.32 -1.63 -21.94
N MET A 404 -3.98 -0.34 -21.90
CA MET A 404 -3.75 0.47 -23.11
C MET A 404 -2.61 -0.08 -23.96
N PHE A 405 -1.50 -0.48 -23.34
CA PHE A 405 -0.38 -1.13 -24.02
C PHE A 405 -0.84 -2.40 -24.76
N ALA A 406 -1.53 -3.30 -24.07
CA ALA A 406 -2.05 -4.54 -24.64
C ALA A 406 -3.06 -4.28 -25.75
N TYR A 407 -3.93 -3.31 -25.56
CA TYR A 407 -4.96 -2.95 -26.53
C TYR A 407 -4.37 -2.33 -27.80
N LEU A 408 -3.37 -1.45 -27.68
CA LEU A 408 -2.67 -0.89 -28.83
C LEU A 408 -1.95 -1.99 -29.65
N LEU A 409 -1.29 -2.94 -28.98
CA LEU A 409 -0.70 -4.10 -29.68
C LEU A 409 -1.75 -4.97 -30.36
N TYR A 410 -2.92 -5.16 -29.73
CA TYR A 410 -4.04 -5.86 -30.36
C TYR A 410 -4.52 -5.12 -31.62
N LEU A 411 -4.64 -3.79 -31.59
CA LEU A 411 -5.01 -3.00 -32.77
C LEU A 411 -3.94 -3.04 -33.88
N VAL A 412 -2.66 -3.13 -33.51
CA VAL A 412 -1.56 -3.24 -34.48
C VAL A 412 -1.54 -4.61 -35.17
N TYR A 413 -1.69 -5.71 -34.43
CA TYR A 413 -1.44 -7.07 -34.93
C TYR A 413 -2.69 -7.88 -35.24
N GLU A 414 -3.70 -7.85 -34.36
CA GLU A 414 -4.79 -8.83 -34.38
C GLU A 414 -6.09 -8.28 -34.99
N LYS A 415 -6.41 -7.02 -34.74
CA LYS A 415 -7.67 -6.39 -35.18
C LYS A 415 -7.62 -6.09 -36.68
N GLU A 416 -8.65 -6.47 -37.43
CA GLU A 416 -8.73 -6.19 -38.89
C GLU A 416 -9.19 -4.75 -39.17
N LYS A 417 -10.30 -4.32 -38.57
CA LYS A 417 -10.86 -2.96 -38.73
C LYS A 417 -11.20 -2.34 -37.37
N ILE A 418 -10.85 -1.08 -37.23
CA ILE A 418 -11.11 -0.29 -36.00
C ILE A 418 -12.55 0.19 -36.02
N ASN A 419 -13.26 -0.03 -34.93
CA ASN A 419 -14.64 0.41 -34.72
C ASN A 419 -14.70 1.51 -33.63
N LYS A 420 -15.90 2.06 -33.38
CA LYS A 420 -16.12 3.11 -32.40
C LYS A 420 -15.79 2.68 -30.96
N ILE A 421 -15.98 1.40 -30.64
CA ILE A 421 -15.67 0.86 -29.29
C ILE A 421 -14.14 0.84 -29.08
N ASP A 422 -13.37 0.46 -30.09
CA ASP A 422 -11.92 0.48 -30.03
C ASP A 422 -11.39 1.90 -29.72
N ILE A 423 -11.94 2.90 -30.43
CA ILE A 423 -11.59 4.30 -30.22
C ILE A 423 -11.99 4.76 -28.81
N ALA A 424 -13.20 4.41 -28.36
CA ALA A 424 -13.71 4.78 -27.04
C ALA A 424 -12.84 4.18 -25.90
N LEU A 425 -12.41 2.92 -26.01
CA LEU A 425 -11.56 2.26 -25.00
C LEU A 425 -10.17 2.89 -24.91
N VAL A 426 -9.55 3.20 -26.06
CA VAL A 426 -8.25 3.90 -26.08
C VAL A 426 -8.40 5.32 -25.52
N THR A 427 -9.47 6.03 -25.90
CA THR A 427 -9.77 7.38 -25.39
C THR A 427 -9.98 7.37 -23.88
N LEU A 428 -10.79 6.47 -23.35
CA LEU A 428 -11.04 6.36 -21.93
C LEU A 428 -9.73 6.07 -21.16
N SER A 429 -8.93 5.12 -21.64
CA SER A 429 -7.64 4.79 -21.01
C SER A 429 -6.68 5.98 -21.07
N SER A 430 -6.64 6.73 -22.18
CA SER A 430 -5.77 7.90 -22.30
C SER A 430 -6.20 9.05 -21.37
N ILE A 431 -7.49 9.27 -21.19
CA ILE A 431 -8.04 10.26 -20.25
C ILE A 431 -7.68 9.85 -18.81
N ILE A 432 -7.85 8.58 -18.44
CA ILE A 432 -7.50 8.08 -17.10
C ILE A 432 -6.01 8.30 -16.84
N ILE A 433 -5.13 7.89 -17.76
CA ILE A 433 -3.68 8.08 -17.60
C ILE A 433 -3.32 9.56 -17.50
N ALA A 434 -3.88 10.41 -18.38
CA ALA A 434 -3.57 11.83 -18.41
C ALA A 434 -3.99 12.55 -17.13
N THR A 435 -5.17 12.22 -16.57
CA THR A 435 -5.69 12.85 -15.36
C THR A 435 -4.98 12.40 -14.07
N ILE A 436 -4.34 11.22 -14.08
CA ILE A 436 -3.56 10.72 -12.95
C ILE A 436 -2.11 11.21 -13.06
N LYS A 437 -1.42 10.85 -14.15
CA LYS A 437 -0.02 11.25 -14.42
C LYS A 437 0.22 11.39 -15.92
N PHE A 438 0.16 12.60 -16.41
CA PHE A 438 0.31 12.95 -17.84
C PHE A 438 1.62 12.42 -18.46
N VAL A 439 2.66 12.22 -17.65
CA VAL A 439 4.00 11.77 -18.10
C VAL A 439 3.99 10.40 -18.81
N TYR A 440 2.96 9.57 -18.62
CA TYR A 440 2.84 8.26 -19.25
C TYR A 440 2.01 8.27 -20.55
N LEU A 441 1.47 9.41 -20.96
CA LEU A 441 0.67 9.51 -22.19
C LEU A 441 1.44 9.10 -23.46
N PRO A 442 2.80 9.21 -23.55
CA PRO A 442 3.55 8.74 -24.73
C PRO A 442 3.40 7.24 -25.04
N ILE A 443 2.77 6.42 -24.17
CA ILE A 443 2.34 5.05 -24.52
C ILE A 443 1.47 5.06 -25.79
N LEU A 444 0.68 6.11 -26.03
CA LEU A 444 -0.10 6.34 -27.26
C LEU A 444 0.76 6.32 -28.52
N GLY A 445 2.07 6.53 -28.42
CA GLY A 445 3.00 6.47 -29.54
C GLY A 445 2.96 5.11 -30.29
N LEU A 446 2.64 4.02 -29.63
CA LEU A 446 2.38 2.75 -30.28
C LEU A 446 1.21 2.80 -31.26
N GLY A 447 0.24 3.70 -31.06
CA GLY A 447 -0.86 3.92 -31.98
C GLY A 447 -0.44 4.47 -33.33
N LEU A 448 0.75 5.09 -33.42
CA LEU A 448 1.34 5.51 -34.69
C LEU A 448 1.65 4.34 -35.63
N LEU A 449 1.78 3.14 -35.10
CA LEU A 449 2.08 1.92 -35.86
C LEU A 449 0.83 1.24 -36.41
N ILE A 450 -0.36 1.64 -36.00
CA ILE A 450 -1.61 1.07 -36.51
C ILE A 450 -1.70 1.37 -38.00
N PRO A 451 -1.86 0.35 -38.89
CA PRO A 451 -2.02 0.56 -40.33
C PRO A 451 -3.19 1.46 -40.69
N ARG A 452 -3.01 2.34 -41.70
CA ARG A 452 -4.05 3.28 -42.13
C ARG A 452 -5.30 2.58 -42.67
N GLU A 453 -5.12 1.42 -43.29
CA GLU A 453 -6.16 0.59 -43.91
C GLU A 453 -7.17 0.03 -42.90
N LYS A 454 -6.80 0.01 -41.60
CA LYS A 454 -7.70 -0.40 -40.51
C LYS A 454 -8.75 0.64 -40.14
N PHE A 455 -8.54 1.92 -40.57
CA PHE A 455 -9.49 3.01 -40.35
C PHE A 455 -10.48 3.14 -41.54
N THR A 456 -11.74 3.36 -41.22
CA THR A 456 -12.80 3.50 -42.25
C THR A 456 -12.72 4.80 -43.05
N LEU A 457 -12.20 5.88 -42.44
CA LEU A 457 -12.05 7.19 -43.07
C LEU A 457 -10.61 7.36 -43.59
N LYS A 458 -10.47 8.02 -44.78
CA LYS A 458 -9.17 8.30 -45.44
C LYS A 458 -8.15 8.97 -44.48
N HIS A 459 -8.62 9.90 -43.62
CA HIS A 459 -7.82 10.60 -42.64
C HIS A 459 -8.13 10.16 -41.20
N GLY A 460 -8.83 9.01 -40.98
CA GLY A 460 -9.32 8.56 -39.71
C GLY A 460 -8.23 8.40 -38.66
N LYS A 461 -7.06 7.88 -39.03
CA LYS A 461 -5.91 7.76 -38.14
C LYS A 461 -5.47 9.09 -37.52
N ILE A 462 -5.30 10.14 -38.37
CA ILE A 462 -4.85 11.46 -37.91
C ILE A 462 -5.93 12.10 -37.02
N LEU A 463 -7.20 12.01 -37.43
CA LEU A 463 -8.32 12.54 -36.65
C LEU A 463 -8.43 11.90 -35.27
N VAL A 464 -8.27 10.58 -35.21
CA VAL A 464 -8.30 9.84 -33.90
C VAL A 464 -7.12 10.27 -33.02
N ILE A 465 -5.90 10.37 -33.55
CA ILE A 465 -4.73 10.81 -32.78
C ILE A 465 -4.93 12.24 -32.25
N LEU A 466 -5.38 13.18 -33.09
CA LEU A 466 -5.67 14.56 -32.66
C LEU A 466 -6.74 14.59 -31.58
N MET A 467 -7.83 13.84 -31.76
CA MET A 467 -8.89 13.72 -30.77
C MET A 467 -8.34 13.18 -29.43
N LEU A 468 -7.53 12.13 -29.44
CA LEU A 468 -6.92 11.57 -28.23
C LEU A 468 -6.05 12.59 -27.50
N VAL A 469 -5.21 13.34 -28.23
CA VAL A 469 -4.35 14.39 -27.64
C VAL A 469 -5.21 15.50 -27.04
N VAL A 470 -6.20 16.01 -27.77
CA VAL A 470 -7.06 17.12 -27.33
C VAL A 470 -7.88 16.69 -26.09
N LEU A 471 -8.51 15.52 -26.11
CA LEU A 471 -9.31 15.03 -24.97
C LEU A 471 -8.45 14.73 -23.75
N SER A 472 -7.26 14.14 -23.91
CA SER A 472 -6.36 13.86 -22.81
C SER A 472 -5.80 15.14 -22.18
N LEU A 473 -5.35 16.10 -22.99
CA LEU A 473 -4.87 17.40 -22.51
C LEU A 473 -6.01 18.21 -21.87
N GLY A 474 -7.18 18.24 -22.52
CA GLY A 474 -8.35 18.93 -21.97
C GLY A 474 -8.79 18.36 -20.62
N SER A 475 -8.87 17.03 -20.48
CA SER A 475 -9.21 16.40 -19.23
C SER A 475 -8.19 16.67 -18.12
N TYR A 476 -6.89 16.65 -18.43
CA TYR A 476 -5.83 17.02 -17.51
C TYR A 476 -5.98 18.46 -17.00
N LEU A 477 -6.19 19.41 -17.90
CA LEU A 477 -6.36 20.83 -17.54
C LEU A 477 -7.62 21.06 -16.68
N VAL A 478 -8.71 20.37 -17.00
CA VAL A 478 -9.95 20.40 -16.17
C VAL A 478 -9.68 19.92 -14.77
N VAL A 479 -9.03 18.76 -14.60
CA VAL A 479 -8.71 18.20 -13.27
C VAL A 479 -7.75 19.11 -12.50
N MET A 480 -6.73 19.66 -13.14
CA MET A 480 -5.83 20.65 -12.51
C MET A 480 -6.60 21.88 -12.02
N LYS A 481 -7.50 22.41 -12.84
CA LYS A 481 -8.32 23.56 -12.45
C LYS A 481 -9.26 23.26 -11.31
N CYS A 482 -9.91 22.10 -11.32
CA CYS A 482 -10.77 21.66 -10.22
C CYS A 482 -9.99 21.53 -8.90
N ASN A 483 -8.81 20.91 -8.95
CA ASN A 483 -7.95 20.79 -7.78
C ASN A 483 -7.49 22.16 -7.26
N SER A 484 -7.03 23.06 -8.15
CA SER A 484 -6.59 24.40 -7.73
C SER A 484 -7.70 25.21 -7.07
N LEU A 485 -8.93 25.17 -7.61
CA LEU A 485 -10.07 25.84 -7.01
C LEU A 485 -10.40 25.31 -5.61
N PHE A 486 -10.27 24.01 -5.42
CA PHE A 486 -10.47 23.41 -4.10
C PHE A 486 -9.38 23.84 -3.09
N TRP A 487 -8.11 23.82 -3.50
CA TRP A 487 -6.98 24.21 -2.65
C TRP A 487 -7.01 25.69 -2.29
N ASN A 488 -7.35 26.59 -3.20
CA ASN A 488 -7.46 28.03 -2.93
C ASN A 488 -8.51 28.37 -1.86
N VAL A 489 -9.49 27.49 -1.65
CA VAL A 489 -10.50 27.67 -0.58
C VAL A 489 -9.95 27.20 0.79
N HIS A 490 -8.93 26.32 0.81
CA HIS A 490 -8.44 25.65 2.03
C HIS A 490 -6.97 25.94 2.37
N GLU A 491 -6.28 26.80 1.60
CA GLU A 491 -4.83 27.04 1.68
C GLU A 491 -4.33 27.78 2.95
N SER A 492 -5.17 28.02 3.94
CA SER A 492 -4.74 28.77 5.13
C SER A 492 -3.77 28.03 6.07
N ASN A 493 -3.45 26.72 5.85
CA ASN A 493 -2.69 25.94 6.83
C ASN A 493 -1.70 24.89 6.30
N THR A 494 -1.42 24.81 5.00
CA THR A 494 -0.34 23.94 4.51
C THR A 494 0.92 24.77 4.24
N SER A 495 1.77 24.92 5.27
CA SER A 495 3.18 25.24 5.04
C SER A 495 3.74 24.29 3.98
N SER A 496 4.37 24.85 2.98
CA SER A 496 5.10 24.10 1.94
C SER A 496 5.95 23.00 2.59
N LEU A 497 5.70 21.75 2.24
CA LEU A 497 6.50 20.60 2.71
C LEU A 497 7.98 20.69 2.24
N ILE A 498 8.33 21.72 1.48
CA ILE A 498 9.64 21.92 0.86
C ILE A 498 10.19 23.27 1.32
N ASP A 499 11.22 23.23 2.15
CA ASP A 499 11.93 24.40 2.69
C ASP A 499 13.10 24.89 1.80
N TYR A 500 13.15 24.48 0.53
CA TYR A 500 14.22 24.83 -0.40
C TYR A 500 13.67 25.13 -1.79
N ASN A 501 14.45 25.87 -2.59
CA ASN A 501 14.12 26.15 -3.98
C ASN A 501 14.34 24.90 -4.85
N THR A 502 13.37 24.58 -5.71
CA THR A 502 13.51 23.50 -6.70
C THR A 502 13.95 24.05 -8.05
N TYR A 503 14.47 23.18 -8.93
CA TYR A 503 14.78 23.54 -10.30
C TYR A 503 13.57 24.13 -11.01
N THR A 504 13.79 25.17 -11.79
CA THR A 504 12.77 25.77 -12.68
C THR A 504 12.88 25.22 -14.09
N VAL A 505 11.78 25.23 -14.82
CA VAL A 505 11.75 24.86 -16.26
C VAL A 505 12.77 25.69 -17.05
N SER A 506 12.92 26.98 -16.72
CA SER A 506 13.87 27.87 -17.37
C SER A 506 15.32 27.44 -17.18
N GLN A 507 15.72 27.06 -15.95
CA GLN A 507 17.08 26.56 -15.65
C GLN A 507 17.40 25.29 -16.45
N VAL A 508 16.44 24.33 -16.50
CA VAL A 508 16.58 23.08 -17.25
C VAL A 508 16.79 23.33 -18.75
N ILE A 509 16.03 24.24 -19.34
CA ILE A 509 16.11 24.53 -20.79
C ILE A 509 17.38 25.34 -21.12
N GLN A 510 17.80 26.27 -20.27
CA GLN A 510 18.94 27.14 -20.51
C GLN A 510 20.29 26.42 -20.39
N HIS A 511 20.37 25.32 -19.65
CA HIS A 511 21.62 24.61 -19.38
C HIS A 511 21.57 23.12 -19.79
N PRO A 512 21.30 22.78 -21.08
CA PRO A 512 21.04 21.39 -21.51
C PRO A 512 22.22 20.45 -21.29
N LEU A 513 23.45 20.91 -21.36
CA LEU A 513 24.63 20.09 -21.08
C LEU A 513 24.75 19.73 -19.60
N HIS A 514 24.41 20.66 -18.71
CA HIS A 514 24.34 20.43 -17.28
C HIS A 514 23.25 19.38 -16.94
N GLU A 515 22.09 19.47 -17.60
CA GLU A 515 21.01 18.52 -17.44
C GLU A 515 21.41 17.08 -17.84
N ILE A 516 22.15 16.93 -18.92
CA ILE A 516 22.67 15.61 -19.33
C ILE A 516 23.58 15.02 -18.21
N VAL A 517 24.43 15.85 -17.61
CA VAL A 517 25.30 15.41 -16.50
C VAL A 517 24.49 14.98 -15.28
N ILE A 518 23.48 15.77 -14.87
CA ILE A 518 22.58 15.44 -13.77
C ILE A 518 21.86 14.12 -14.01
N ILE A 519 21.31 13.93 -15.21
CA ILE A 519 20.60 12.70 -15.58
C ILE A 519 21.55 11.48 -15.52
N ILE A 520 22.74 11.60 -16.11
CA ILE A 520 23.75 10.53 -16.09
C ILE A 520 24.17 10.22 -14.64
N ALA A 521 24.48 11.22 -13.84
CA ALA A 521 24.85 11.05 -12.44
C ALA A 521 23.75 10.39 -11.61
N THR A 522 22.47 10.77 -11.88
CA THR A 522 21.29 10.16 -11.24
C THR A 522 21.22 8.67 -11.56
N PHE A 523 21.36 8.29 -12.83
CA PHE A 523 21.34 6.86 -13.21
C PHE A 523 22.55 6.10 -12.68
N GLN A 524 23.74 6.68 -12.72
CA GLN A 524 24.92 6.04 -12.14
C GLN A 524 24.73 5.75 -10.66
N ARG A 525 24.09 6.65 -9.94
CA ARG A 525 23.85 6.50 -8.48
C ARG A 525 22.76 5.50 -8.15
N PHE A 526 21.61 5.53 -8.85
CA PHE A 526 20.37 4.91 -8.39
C PHE A 526 19.83 3.79 -9.30
N THR A 527 20.49 3.41 -10.40
CA THR A 527 19.95 2.39 -11.33
C THR A 527 19.64 1.06 -10.63
N ALA A 528 20.54 0.61 -9.74
CA ALA A 528 20.33 -0.65 -9.01
C ALA A 528 19.11 -0.56 -8.08
N ASP A 529 18.96 0.58 -7.39
CA ASP A 529 17.81 0.83 -6.52
C ASP A 529 16.52 0.90 -7.32
N TYR A 530 16.52 1.59 -8.47
CA TYR A 530 15.34 1.67 -9.34
C TYR A 530 14.92 0.29 -9.85
N ILE A 531 15.86 -0.56 -10.27
CA ILE A 531 15.55 -1.93 -10.72
C ILE A 531 14.99 -2.73 -9.55
N SER A 532 15.61 -2.67 -8.38
CA SER A 532 15.15 -3.37 -7.19
C SER A 532 13.73 -2.95 -6.81
N GLN A 533 13.49 -1.64 -6.66
CA GLN A 533 12.19 -1.07 -6.33
C GLN A 533 11.11 -1.31 -7.40
N MET A 534 11.49 -1.52 -8.66
CA MET A 534 10.55 -1.84 -9.73
C MET A 534 10.10 -3.30 -9.68
N ILE A 535 10.94 -4.22 -9.25
CA ILE A 535 10.70 -5.67 -9.34
C ILE A 535 10.12 -6.23 -8.04
N SER A 536 10.90 -6.26 -6.95
CA SER A 536 10.52 -6.95 -5.70
C SER A 536 10.74 -6.16 -4.42
N GLY A 537 11.24 -4.97 -4.48
CA GLY A 537 11.38 -4.19 -3.25
C GLY A 537 12.70 -3.42 -3.11
N PRO A 538 12.88 -2.69 -2.02
CA PRO A 538 12.19 -2.80 -0.73
C PRO A 538 10.70 -2.45 -0.80
N LEU A 539 9.88 -3.27 -0.13
CA LEU A 539 8.43 -3.09 -0.01
C LEU A 539 8.08 -2.19 1.19
N GLY A 540 6.79 -2.00 1.45
CA GLY A 540 6.31 -1.08 2.48
C GLY A 540 6.73 0.35 2.15
N TRP A 541 7.15 1.11 3.16
CA TRP A 541 7.70 2.46 2.99
C TRP A 541 9.18 2.45 2.52
N LEU A 542 9.52 1.54 1.59
CA LEU A 542 10.88 1.27 1.10
C LEU A 542 11.84 0.76 2.18
N GLU A 543 11.33 -0.02 3.12
CA GLU A 543 12.08 -0.45 4.32
C GLU A 543 12.01 -1.96 4.60
N MET A 544 11.09 -2.68 3.94
CA MET A 544 11.05 -4.14 3.98
C MET A 544 12.03 -4.69 2.95
N ASN A 545 13.31 -4.70 3.32
CA ASN A 545 14.38 -5.19 2.45
C ASN A 545 14.27 -6.70 2.25
N VAL A 546 13.89 -7.08 1.05
CA VAL A 546 13.82 -8.48 0.65
C VAL A 546 15.21 -9.00 0.26
N PRO A 547 15.57 -10.24 0.58
CA PRO A 547 16.88 -10.80 0.20
C PRO A 547 17.10 -10.75 -1.31
N ALA A 548 18.35 -10.52 -1.73
CA ALA A 548 18.74 -10.39 -3.14
C ALA A 548 18.40 -11.62 -4.00
N LEU A 549 18.21 -12.78 -3.37
CA LEU A 549 17.80 -14.02 -4.04
C LEU A 549 16.40 -13.87 -4.67
N GLN A 550 15.45 -13.24 -3.99
CA GLN A 550 14.10 -13.01 -4.52
C GLN A 550 14.14 -12.04 -5.70
N LEU A 551 14.87 -10.93 -5.58
CA LEU A 551 15.06 -9.99 -6.68
C LEU A 551 15.63 -10.69 -7.91
N SER A 552 16.71 -11.47 -7.73
CA SER A 552 17.35 -12.22 -8.82
C SER A 552 16.39 -13.25 -9.42
N GLY A 553 15.61 -13.93 -8.59
CA GLY A 553 14.61 -14.91 -9.01
C GLY A 553 13.52 -14.28 -9.90
N PHE A 554 12.92 -13.16 -9.47
CA PHE A 554 11.91 -12.46 -10.27
C PHE A 554 12.48 -11.88 -11.56
N LEU A 555 13.71 -11.35 -11.56
CA LEU A 555 14.39 -10.94 -12.78
C LEU A 555 14.60 -12.11 -13.73
N MET A 556 15.04 -13.28 -13.22
CA MET A 556 15.18 -14.50 -14.03
C MET A 556 13.84 -14.93 -14.64
N MET A 557 12.74 -14.89 -13.87
CA MET A 557 11.41 -15.23 -14.38
C MET A 557 10.94 -14.23 -15.44
N LEU A 558 11.24 -12.94 -15.27
CA LEU A 558 10.91 -11.90 -16.24
C LEU A 558 11.69 -12.12 -17.55
N PHE A 559 13.01 -12.35 -17.49
CA PHE A 559 13.82 -12.66 -18.67
C PHE A 559 13.45 -14.00 -19.28
N TYR A 560 13.14 -15.03 -18.49
CA TYR A 560 12.63 -16.28 -19.00
C TYR A 560 11.32 -16.09 -19.77
N SER A 561 10.37 -15.31 -19.26
CA SER A 561 9.13 -15.00 -19.97
C SER A 561 9.36 -14.21 -21.26
N LEU A 562 10.38 -13.34 -21.28
CA LEU A 562 10.73 -12.50 -22.42
C LEU A 562 11.39 -13.30 -23.54
N PHE A 563 12.36 -14.15 -23.21
CA PHE A 563 13.23 -14.82 -24.18
C PHE A 563 12.82 -16.25 -24.53
N SER A 564 11.96 -16.91 -23.71
CA SER A 564 11.45 -18.23 -24.02
C SER A 564 10.43 -18.20 -25.16
N VAL A 565 10.63 -19.06 -26.16
CA VAL A 565 9.80 -19.12 -27.37
C VAL A 565 9.46 -20.58 -27.69
N GLU A 566 8.19 -20.90 -27.83
CA GLU A 566 7.69 -22.19 -28.30
C GLU A 566 7.71 -22.25 -29.84
N LYS A 567 7.33 -21.15 -30.49
CA LYS A 567 7.36 -20.97 -31.95
C LYS A 567 7.93 -19.58 -32.26
N LYS A 568 8.85 -19.53 -33.24
CA LYS A 568 9.47 -18.28 -33.68
C LYS A 568 8.39 -17.36 -34.32
N SER A 569 8.00 -16.29 -33.66
CA SER A 569 7.22 -15.22 -34.26
C SER A 569 8.14 -14.06 -34.61
N LYS A 570 8.09 -13.56 -35.85
CA LYS A 570 8.80 -12.34 -36.20
C LYS A 570 7.97 -11.14 -35.76
N MET A 571 8.51 -10.36 -34.81
CA MET A 571 7.97 -9.05 -34.46
C MET A 571 8.50 -7.99 -35.41
N ASP A 572 7.67 -7.00 -35.77
CA ASP A 572 8.07 -5.90 -36.62
C ASP A 572 9.16 -5.05 -35.94
N ARG A 573 10.24 -4.75 -36.67
CA ARG A 573 11.35 -3.92 -36.21
C ARG A 573 10.87 -2.52 -35.81
N ASN A 574 9.90 -1.94 -36.52
CA ASN A 574 9.36 -0.61 -36.23
C ASN A 574 8.67 -0.58 -34.86
N VAL A 575 8.02 -1.67 -34.45
CA VAL A 575 7.39 -1.78 -33.13
C VAL A 575 8.44 -1.74 -32.03
N LYS A 576 9.57 -2.45 -32.20
CA LYS A 576 10.67 -2.41 -31.21
C LYS A 576 11.28 -1.02 -31.08
N ILE A 577 11.60 -0.40 -32.20
CA ILE A 577 12.21 0.96 -32.23
C ILE A 577 11.26 1.97 -31.59
N CYS A 578 9.99 1.99 -32.01
CA CYS A 578 8.97 2.87 -31.49
C CYS A 578 8.80 2.69 -29.97
N SER A 579 8.71 1.43 -29.53
CA SER A 579 8.62 1.08 -28.11
C SER A 579 9.82 1.61 -27.32
N GLY A 580 11.03 1.42 -27.82
CA GLY A 580 12.25 1.93 -27.20
C GLY A 580 12.31 3.44 -27.12
N VAL A 581 11.97 4.14 -28.22
CA VAL A 581 11.97 5.62 -28.26
C VAL A 581 10.97 6.20 -27.26
N PHE A 582 9.74 5.71 -27.27
CA PHE A 582 8.72 6.24 -26.32
C PHE A 582 8.98 5.82 -24.87
N SER A 583 9.58 4.65 -24.62
CA SER A 583 10.05 4.28 -23.28
C SER A 583 11.10 5.26 -22.76
N MET A 584 12.11 5.58 -23.57
CA MET A 584 13.15 6.54 -23.20
C MET A 584 12.57 7.93 -22.96
N LEU A 585 11.64 8.37 -23.84
CA LEU A 585 10.95 9.64 -23.66
C LEU A 585 10.20 9.70 -22.32
N MET A 586 9.44 8.66 -21.96
CA MET A 586 8.72 8.62 -20.69
C MET A 586 9.66 8.62 -19.48
N ILE A 587 10.75 7.86 -19.54
CA ILE A 587 11.77 7.85 -18.48
C ILE A 587 12.34 9.26 -18.28
N LEU A 588 12.70 9.95 -19.36
CA LEU A 588 13.21 11.32 -19.30
C LEU A 588 12.18 12.28 -18.70
N ILE A 589 10.92 12.21 -19.15
CA ILE A 589 9.86 13.08 -18.63
C ILE A 589 9.62 12.83 -17.13
N VAL A 590 9.65 11.59 -16.67
CA VAL A 590 9.51 11.25 -15.24
C VAL A 590 10.64 11.87 -14.41
N ILE A 591 11.88 11.77 -14.88
CA ILE A 591 13.04 12.34 -14.18
C ILE A 591 12.96 13.86 -14.14
N LEU A 592 12.69 14.51 -15.28
CA LEU A 592 12.57 15.96 -15.36
C LEU A 592 11.39 16.49 -14.54
N ALA A 593 10.27 15.79 -14.50
CA ALA A 593 9.13 16.17 -13.67
C ALA A 593 9.49 16.19 -12.18
N LEU A 594 10.25 15.21 -11.69
CA LEU A 594 10.70 15.15 -10.30
C LEU A 594 11.85 16.14 -10.01
N GLN A 595 12.66 16.43 -11.00
CA GLN A 595 13.68 17.48 -10.87
C GLN A 595 13.04 18.84 -10.60
N ILE A 596 12.00 19.19 -11.36
CA ILE A 596 11.31 20.48 -11.23
C ILE A 596 10.44 20.53 -9.96
N SER A 597 9.79 19.42 -9.58
CA SER A 597 8.82 19.42 -8.49
C SER A 597 9.39 19.09 -7.10
N TRP A 598 10.57 18.46 -7.02
CA TRP A 598 11.07 17.87 -5.77
C TRP A 598 12.57 18.02 -5.51
N THR A 599 13.39 18.32 -6.53
CA THR A 599 14.84 18.33 -6.38
C THR A 599 15.36 19.73 -6.05
N PRO A 600 16.20 19.91 -5.00
CA PRO A 600 16.84 21.19 -4.73
C PRO A 600 17.66 21.70 -5.92
N ASP A 601 17.60 23.00 -6.22
CA ASP A 601 18.25 23.62 -7.38
C ASP A 601 19.78 23.60 -7.35
N ASN A 602 20.38 23.23 -6.23
CA ASN A 602 21.82 23.03 -6.07
C ASN A 602 22.25 21.54 -6.12
N SER A 603 21.32 20.61 -6.33
CA SER A 603 21.60 19.17 -6.37
C SER A 603 22.15 18.75 -7.73
N LEU A 604 23.21 17.94 -7.76
CA LEU A 604 23.78 17.34 -8.96
C LEU A 604 23.14 16.00 -9.35
N ILE A 605 22.12 15.56 -8.61
CA ILE A 605 21.34 14.34 -8.86
C ILE A 605 19.87 14.63 -8.61
N VAL A 606 19.00 13.97 -9.36
CA VAL A 606 17.55 14.08 -9.15
C VAL A 606 17.15 13.21 -7.97
N VAL A 607 16.48 13.81 -6.98
CA VAL A 607 15.96 13.12 -5.79
C VAL A 607 14.46 12.87 -5.92
N GLY A 608 13.93 11.95 -5.10
CA GLY A 608 12.51 11.61 -5.07
C GLY A 608 12.05 10.62 -6.15
N VAL A 609 12.92 10.25 -7.10
CA VAL A 609 12.62 9.21 -8.10
C VAL A 609 12.59 7.85 -7.43
N GLN A 610 11.52 7.09 -7.67
CA GLN A 610 11.36 5.73 -7.16
C GLN A 610 11.18 4.75 -8.32
N GLY A 611 11.72 3.53 -8.17
CA GLY A 611 11.66 2.50 -9.23
C GLY A 611 10.24 2.14 -9.65
N ARG A 612 9.25 2.23 -8.75
CA ARG A 612 7.82 2.00 -9.08
C ARG A 612 7.28 2.93 -10.17
N TYR A 613 7.87 4.11 -10.37
CA TYR A 613 7.46 5.02 -11.43
C TYR A 613 7.79 4.49 -12.84
N PHE A 614 8.68 3.51 -12.95
CA PHE A 614 9.02 2.89 -14.24
C PHE A 614 8.14 1.66 -14.56
N LEU A 615 7.29 1.18 -13.63
CA LEU A 615 6.40 0.04 -13.88
C LEU A 615 5.42 0.25 -15.07
N PRO A 616 4.75 1.41 -15.22
CA PRO A 616 3.91 1.65 -16.39
C PRO A 616 4.65 1.59 -17.73
N ILE A 617 5.97 1.84 -17.70
CA ILE A 617 6.84 1.87 -18.87
C ILE A 617 7.44 0.48 -19.15
N LEU A 618 7.53 -0.37 -18.14
CA LEU A 618 8.21 -1.67 -18.22
C LEU A 618 7.73 -2.56 -19.36
N PRO A 619 6.43 -2.69 -19.69
CA PRO A 619 6.00 -3.47 -20.85
C PRO A 619 6.61 -2.99 -22.17
N MET A 620 6.76 -1.68 -22.36
CA MET A 620 7.35 -1.09 -23.56
C MET A 620 8.87 -1.31 -23.61
N ILE A 621 9.57 -1.20 -22.48
CA ILE A 621 11.01 -1.51 -22.38
C ILE A 621 11.25 -2.96 -22.81
N LEU A 622 10.47 -3.90 -22.24
CA LEU A 622 10.61 -5.31 -22.54
C LEU A 622 10.20 -5.64 -23.99
N LEU A 623 9.22 -4.94 -24.54
CA LEU A 623 8.85 -5.07 -25.95
C LEU A 623 9.99 -4.65 -26.88
N ALA A 624 10.70 -3.57 -26.56
CA ALA A 624 11.89 -3.15 -27.30
C ALA A 624 13.03 -4.19 -27.25
N MET A 625 13.15 -4.91 -26.14
CA MET A 625 14.16 -5.96 -25.91
C MET A 625 13.74 -7.32 -26.48
N LYS A 626 12.50 -7.49 -26.90
CA LYS A 626 11.98 -8.78 -27.40
C LYS A 626 12.79 -9.24 -28.62
N ASP A 627 13.12 -10.54 -28.66
CA ASP A 627 13.93 -11.21 -29.69
C ASP A 627 15.42 -10.78 -29.76
N LEU A 628 15.95 -10.06 -28.78
CA LEU A 628 17.42 -9.89 -28.65
C LEU A 628 18.09 -11.25 -28.44
N LEU A 629 17.45 -12.09 -27.65
CA LEU A 629 17.82 -13.48 -27.42
C LEU A 629 16.59 -14.36 -27.65
N THR A 630 16.79 -15.60 -28.04
CA THR A 630 15.70 -16.59 -28.18
C THR A 630 16.15 -17.93 -27.61
N VAL A 631 15.42 -18.39 -26.60
CA VAL A 631 15.65 -19.69 -25.96
C VAL A 631 14.46 -20.59 -26.30
N LYS A 632 14.70 -21.69 -27.00
CA LYS A 632 13.68 -22.72 -27.22
C LYS A 632 13.40 -23.39 -25.88
N ALA A 633 12.18 -23.33 -25.41
CA ALA A 633 11.78 -23.94 -24.16
C ALA A 633 10.44 -24.66 -24.33
N GLU A 634 10.41 -25.92 -23.94
CA GLU A 634 9.19 -26.71 -23.82
C GLU A 634 8.56 -26.52 -22.46
N ASN A 635 7.24 -26.67 -22.37
CA ASN A 635 6.49 -26.57 -21.10
C ASN A 635 6.69 -25.25 -20.34
N THR A 636 6.85 -24.14 -21.04
CA THR A 636 7.12 -22.82 -20.47
C THR A 636 6.08 -22.40 -19.42
N ASN A 637 4.82 -22.83 -19.56
CA ASN A 637 3.76 -22.52 -18.59
C ASN A 637 4.02 -23.13 -17.21
N ILE A 638 4.60 -24.33 -17.13
CA ILE A 638 4.92 -24.96 -15.82
C ILE A 638 5.93 -24.11 -15.07
N ILE A 639 7.03 -23.75 -15.75
CA ILE A 639 8.10 -22.96 -15.14
C ILE A 639 7.56 -21.61 -14.72
N LEU A 640 6.76 -20.94 -15.55
CA LEU A 640 6.16 -19.64 -15.22
C LEU A 640 5.24 -19.73 -14.00
N PHE A 641 4.32 -20.70 -13.93
CA PHE A 641 3.39 -20.81 -12.81
C PHE A 641 4.13 -21.22 -11.54
N TYR A 642 4.83 -22.36 -11.54
CA TYR A 642 5.44 -22.87 -10.31
C TYR A 642 6.65 -22.03 -9.88
N GLY A 643 7.45 -21.51 -10.81
CA GLY A 643 8.58 -20.64 -10.51
C GLY A 643 8.13 -19.35 -9.82
N ASN A 644 7.11 -18.66 -10.37
CA ASN A 644 6.57 -17.47 -9.74
C ASN A 644 5.93 -17.77 -8.38
N ILE A 645 5.19 -18.88 -8.22
CA ILE A 645 4.58 -19.23 -6.94
C ILE A 645 5.64 -19.51 -5.87
N ILE A 646 6.69 -20.24 -6.19
CA ILE A 646 7.80 -20.52 -5.26
C ILE A 646 8.47 -19.19 -4.82
N LEU A 647 8.70 -18.28 -5.75
CA LEU A 647 9.27 -16.97 -5.45
C LEU A 647 8.34 -16.15 -4.57
N HIS A 648 7.04 -16.13 -4.86
CA HIS A 648 6.06 -15.44 -4.00
C HIS A 648 5.97 -16.05 -2.60
N ILE A 649 6.00 -17.37 -2.47
CA ILE A 649 6.03 -18.02 -1.15
C ILE A 649 7.27 -17.54 -0.37
N SER A 650 8.44 -17.55 -0.99
CA SER A 650 9.67 -17.08 -0.37
C SER A 650 9.60 -15.60 0.04
N GLU A 651 9.05 -14.75 -0.83
CA GLU A 651 8.85 -13.32 -0.58
C GLU A 651 7.89 -13.07 0.59
N ILE A 652 6.73 -13.75 0.60
CA ILE A 652 5.72 -13.65 1.65
C ILE A 652 6.32 -14.01 3.01
N PHE A 653 7.09 -15.10 3.08
CA PHE A 653 7.75 -15.49 4.33
C PHE A 653 8.82 -14.49 4.76
N ALA A 654 9.57 -13.91 3.82
CA ALA A 654 10.55 -12.87 4.11
C ALA A 654 9.87 -11.63 4.73
N ILE A 655 8.77 -11.17 4.13
CA ILE A 655 7.99 -10.03 4.66
C ILE A 655 7.44 -10.34 6.05
N LEU A 656 6.81 -11.52 6.24
CA LEU A 656 6.31 -11.93 7.54
C LEU A 656 7.41 -11.93 8.61
N CYS A 657 8.58 -12.49 8.31
CA CYS A 657 9.70 -12.52 9.24
C CYS A 657 10.24 -11.13 9.55
N ILE A 658 10.29 -10.22 8.57
CA ILE A 658 10.72 -8.83 8.76
C ILE A 658 9.76 -8.09 9.69
N VAL A 659 8.45 -8.19 9.46
CA VAL A 659 7.44 -7.47 10.25
C VAL A 659 7.31 -8.06 11.66
N ILE A 660 7.32 -9.39 11.80
CA ILE A 660 7.24 -10.06 13.12
C ILE A 660 8.51 -9.83 13.94
N GLY A 661 9.67 -9.75 13.30
CA GLY A 661 10.96 -9.58 13.97
C GLY A 661 11.28 -8.14 14.40
N ARG A 662 10.45 -7.17 14.03
CA ARG A 662 10.53 -5.77 14.47
C ARG A 662 9.73 -5.57 15.76
#